data_019b5c18e4655ef899a4b95076823a47
#
_entry.id   019b5c18e4655ef899a4b95076823a47
#
_cell.length_a   1.000
_cell.length_b   1.000
_cell.length_c   1.000
_cell.angle_alpha   90.00
_cell.angle_beta   90.00
_cell.angle_gamma   90.00
#
_symmetry.space_group_name_H-M   'P 1'
#
loop_
_entity.id
_entity.type
_entity.pdbx_description
1 polymer ?
#
loop_
_entity_poly.entity_id
_entity_poly.type
_entity_poly.pdbx_seq_one_letter_code
_entity_poly.pdbx_strand_id
1 'polypeptide(L)'
;MKKYLKTDEWNIIEDSFQADRMRWSESIFSLGNGRFGQRGHFEEPYSSDSYRGAFVAGITFLDKTRVGWWKNGFPQFYTRIPNAPDWSSISLRLIDEELDLAQWDVDSFNRRLDMKAGISYRDAEVTSPRGNKLRLHVEHIANMAHPNLCLIKYSVTSVNYTGKVSLVPILDGDTANPVRHPDEKIWNILRSGTTSDCAYLWTQTRREDAQICYAMTYRFFKNNKETFANPIRIEKEKQAGFSVGTEVKPGDTVTLVKYIAIASSLYYERQDLIEASVAEARNAQSTGWDALEQEHRNAWQEIWDETGVSIEGDPEAQQGIRYNIFQLYQTYRGDDPRLNIGPKGFTGEKYGGNTYWNTELCCVPFFLLSTPKKIAENLLIYRYKQLPKAIENARKLGFDHGAALFPQVTSNGEECHSEWEITFEEVHRNNMIVYAILQHATLTGTLEYIAHYGLEVMIAVSRFWSQRVSFSQPKQKYVILGVTGPDEYENNVNNNWYTNYSCMRCLETTLSFLEIIARQYPDEYARICSITNLNYTEESERWRDIIERMYLPEDPERGIFIQNDGYMDKVLQSTDAIPAGERPINQYWSWDRILRSCYIKQSDVLLGLYLYYFNFDRETIRRNFEFYEPMTVHESSLSPHIHSILAARIGKVEKAYQLFLHATRLDLDDYNNEGDQGLHITSMPGSWLAVVRGFAGLQIQGGTLKIEPVIPAKWSGYSFKVNYLGNTLHIQVGKEIKISLTAGKQLNIQVYQNVYELKQGLDLTVNRKDLS
;
A
#
# COMPACT_ATOMS: atom_id res chain seq x y z
N MET A 1 12.55 18.89 17.91
CA MET A 1 13.15 19.08 16.56
C MET A 1 12.22 19.92 15.68
N LYS A 2 12.77 20.81 14.84
CA LYS A 2 11.96 21.52 13.83
C LYS A 2 11.53 20.46 12.81
N LYS A 3 10.22 20.32 12.57
CA LYS A 3 9.72 19.38 11.56
C LYS A 3 10.25 19.80 10.19
N TYR A 4 10.69 18.83 9.39
CA TYR A 4 11.24 19.09 8.06
C TYR A 4 10.15 19.52 7.08
N LEU A 5 9.02 18.79 7.06
CA LEU A 5 7.88 19.14 6.23
C LEU A 5 6.95 20.11 6.94
N LYS A 6 6.42 21.07 6.20
CA LYS A 6 5.41 22.00 6.73
C LYS A 6 4.06 21.31 6.87
N THR A 7 3.34 21.67 7.94
CA THR A 7 1.97 21.23 8.14
C THR A 7 1.02 22.05 7.28
N ASP A 8 0.31 21.38 6.38
CA ASP A 8 -0.77 21.91 5.56
C ASP A 8 -1.76 20.79 5.25
N GLU A 9 -3.04 21.07 5.35
CA GLU A 9 -4.07 20.01 5.25
C GLU A 9 -4.14 19.33 3.87
N TRP A 10 -3.73 20.01 2.79
CA TRP A 10 -3.82 19.50 1.42
C TRP A 10 -2.48 19.39 0.72
N ASN A 11 -1.42 19.95 1.31
CA ASN A 11 -0.12 19.96 0.67
C ASN A 11 0.94 19.29 1.56
N ILE A 12 1.87 18.60 0.90
CA ILE A 12 3.16 18.25 1.48
C ILE A 12 4.14 19.29 0.96
N ILE A 13 4.83 20.00 1.86
CA ILE A 13 5.69 21.12 1.49
C ILE A 13 7.08 20.94 2.11
N GLU A 14 8.09 20.98 1.23
CA GLU A 14 9.50 21.04 1.55
C GLU A 14 10.02 22.41 1.08
N ASP A 15 10.42 23.26 2.02
CA ASP A 15 10.79 24.67 1.75
C ASP A 15 12.29 24.95 1.78
N SER A 16 13.09 23.89 1.78
CA SER A 16 14.56 23.96 1.71
C SER A 16 15.14 22.73 1.05
N PHE A 17 16.19 22.89 0.28
CA PHE A 17 16.93 21.79 -0.31
C PHE A 17 17.90 21.20 0.73
N GLN A 18 17.79 19.88 0.99
CA GLN A 18 18.67 19.13 1.89
C GLN A 18 19.15 17.85 1.19
N ALA A 19 20.39 17.87 0.76
CA ALA A 19 20.98 16.77 -0.02
C ALA A 19 21.02 15.43 0.76
N ASP A 20 21.22 15.48 2.08
CA ASP A 20 21.26 14.31 2.97
C ASP A 20 19.88 13.65 3.18
N ARG A 21 18.79 14.31 2.82
CA ARG A 21 17.42 13.78 2.87
C ARG A 21 16.82 13.45 1.51
N MET A 22 17.62 13.54 0.44
CA MET A 22 17.10 13.45 -0.92
C MET A 22 16.32 12.15 -1.16
N ARG A 23 16.84 10.98 -0.79
CA ARG A 23 16.15 9.71 -0.98
C ARG A 23 14.83 9.60 -0.23
N TRP A 24 14.77 10.14 0.99
CA TRP A 24 13.52 10.18 1.74
C TRP A 24 12.51 11.13 1.08
N SER A 25 12.94 12.32 0.68
CA SER A 25 12.10 13.28 -0.05
C SER A 25 11.59 12.69 -1.38
N GLU A 26 12.42 11.96 -2.11
CA GLU A 26 11.98 11.24 -3.32
C GLU A 26 10.84 10.26 -3.06
N SER A 27 10.85 9.56 -1.92
CA SER A 27 9.74 8.69 -1.51
C SER A 27 8.48 9.50 -1.22
N ILE A 28 8.61 10.57 -0.44
CA ILE A 28 7.48 11.40 0.01
C ILE A 28 6.76 12.09 -1.15
N PHE A 29 7.51 12.57 -2.14
CA PHE A 29 6.98 13.28 -3.32
C PHE A 29 6.72 12.35 -4.52
N SER A 30 6.60 11.05 -4.30
CA SER A 30 6.24 10.07 -5.34
C SER A 30 4.88 10.36 -5.95
N LEU A 31 4.79 10.15 -7.26
CA LEU A 31 3.55 10.23 -8.05
C LEU A 31 3.24 8.91 -8.73
N GLY A 32 1.95 8.57 -8.84
CA GLY A 32 1.47 7.39 -9.55
C GLY A 32 -0.03 7.50 -9.88
N ASN A 33 -0.55 6.51 -10.60
CA ASN A 33 -1.94 6.49 -11.03
C ASN A 33 -2.57 5.08 -11.06
N GLY A 34 -1.95 4.13 -10.35
CA GLY A 34 -2.39 2.74 -10.30
C GLY A 34 -1.88 1.87 -11.46
N ARG A 35 -1.34 2.47 -12.53
CA ARG A 35 -0.74 1.77 -13.67
C ARG A 35 0.77 1.89 -13.70
N PHE A 36 1.27 3.03 -13.30
CA PHE A 36 2.67 3.30 -13.10
C PHE A 36 2.85 4.32 -11.98
N GLY A 37 4.07 4.44 -11.52
CA GLY A 37 4.46 5.49 -10.60
C GLY A 37 5.95 5.68 -10.58
N GLN A 38 6.38 6.81 -10.03
CA GLN A 38 7.77 7.17 -9.90
C GLN A 38 8.02 7.94 -8.61
N ARG A 39 9.24 7.83 -8.12
CA ARG A 39 9.73 8.61 -7.00
C ARG A 39 9.87 10.08 -7.41
N GLY A 40 9.81 10.98 -6.46
CA GLY A 40 9.94 12.42 -6.69
C GLY A 40 11.40 12.86 -6.90
N HIS A 41 12.16 12.16 -7.76
CA HIS A 41 13.51 12.58 -8.16
C HIS A 41 13.43 13.78 -9.13
N PHE A 42 14.53 14.47 -9.32
CA PHE A 42 14.60 15.59 -10.26
C PHE A 42 14.61 15.09 -11.70
N GLU A 43 14.09 15.91 -12.61
CA GLU A 43 14.11 15.66 -14.04
C GLU A 43 15.54 15.77 -14.59
N GLU A 44 16.33 16.70 -14.04
CA GLU A 44 17.73 16.94 -14.40
C GLU A 44 18.65 15.82 -13.86
N PRO A 45 19.84 15.66 -14.44
CA PRO A 45 20.92 14.92 -13.82
C PRO A 45 21.21 15.42 -12.39
N TYR A 46 21.43 14.50 -11.46
CA TYR A 46 21.83 14.80 -10.09
C TYR A 46 22.98 13.87 -9.69
N SER A 47 24.18 14.44 -9.52
CA SER A 47 25.42 13.66 -9.31
C SER A 47 25.66 13.21 -7.87
N SER A 48 24.79 13.59 -6.92
CA SER A 48 24.85 13.13 -5.54
C SER A 48 23.90 11.94 -5.29
N ASP A 49 23.70 11.57 -4.03
CA ASP A 49 22.90 10.41 -3.66
C ASP A 49 21.42 10.58 -3.99
N SER A 50 20.89 9.71 -4.83
CA SER A 50 19.51 9.72 -5.35
C SER A 50 19.07 8.31 -5.71
N TYR A 51 17.77 8.07 -5.62
CA TYR A 51 17.16 6.86 -6.14
C TYR A 51 16.10 7.21 -7.20
N ARG A 52 16.53 7.27 -8.46
CA ARG A 52 15.64 7.48 -9.62
C ARG A 52 14.77 6.25 -9.87
N GLY A 53 13.76 6.05 -9.04
CA GLY A 53 12.87 4.89 -9.09
C GLY A 53 11.62 5.15 -9.90
N ALA A 54 11.30 4.24 -10.81
CA ALA A 54 10.08 4.22 -11.60
C ALA A 54 9.55 2.78 -11.72
N PHE A 55 8.23 2.58 -11.71
CA PHE A 55 7.62 1.27 -11.65
C PHE A 55 6.36 1.22 -12.52
N VAL A 56 6.12 0.07 -13.16
CA VAL A 56 4.92 -0.19 -13.97
C VAL A 56 4.19 -1.41 -13.41
N ALA A 57 2.89 -1.26 -13.14
CA ALA A 57 2.06 -2.29 -12.53
C ALA A 57 2.02 -3.58 -13.34
N GLY A 58 2.16 -4.71 -12.66
CA GLY A 58 2.08 -6.04 -13.27
C GLY A 58 3.25 -6.40 -14.20
N ILE A 59 4.28 -5.53 -14.28
CA ILE A 59 5.51 -5.82 -15.02
C ILE A 59 6.54 -6.33 -14.02
N THR A 60 7.02 -7.54 -14.27
CA THR A 60 7.95 -8.25 -13.39
C THR A 60 9.11 -8.84 -14.19
N PHE A 61 10.13 -9.28 -13.45
CA PHE A 61 11.21 -10.11 -13.98
C PHE A 61 11.46 -11.29 -13.03
N LEU A 62 12.00 -12.38 -13.58
CA LEU A 62 12.39 -13.54 -12.78
C LEU A 62 13.77 -13.33 -12.16
N ASP A 63 13.80 -13.35 -10.83
CA ASP A 63 15.04 -13.41 -10.05
C ASP A 63 15.25 -14.82 -9.51
N LYS A 64 16.52 -15.18 -9.29
CA LYS A 64 16.89 -16.49 -8.77
C LYS A 64 16.75 -16.50 -7.25
N THR A 65 16.08 -17.52 -6.71
CA THR A 65 16.00 -17.72 -5.26
C THR A 65 17.39 -17.95 -4.69
N ARG A 66 17.80 -17.09 -3.77
CA ARG A 66 19.07 -17.15 -3.04
C ARG A 66 18.75 -17.45 -1.59
N VAL A 67 19.02 -18.65 -1.16
CA VAL A 67 18.77 -19.11 0.20
C VAL A 67 20.04 -19.78 0.74
N GLY A 68 20.14 -19.88 2.05
CA GLY A 68 21.22 -20.60 2.71
C GLY A 68 21.29 -22.08 2.30
N TRP A 69 21.41 -22.96 3.22
CA TRP A 69 21.67 -24.38 2.94
C TRP A 69 20.41 -25.23 2.79
N TRP A 70 19.24 -24.84 3.34
CA TRP A 70 17.98 -25.58 3.20
C TRP A 70 17.20 -25.08 1.99
N LYS A 71 17.08 -25.92 0.96
CA LYS A 71 16.49 -25.55 -0.34
C LYS A 71 15.26 -26.37 -0.73
N ASN A 72 14.95 -27.45 0.00
CA ASN A 72 13.78 -28.27 -0.30
C ASN A 72 12.49 -27.47 -0.06
N GLY A 73 11.58 -27.52 -1.01
CA GLY A 73 10.34 -26.75 -0.98
C GLY A 73 10.45 -25.33 -1.54
N PHE A 74 11.65 -24.85 -1.86
CA PHE A 74 11.83 -23.51 -2.42
C PHE A 74 11.66 -23.51 -3.96
N PRO A 75 11.00 -22.50 -4.56
CA PRO A 75 11.02 -22.31 -5.99
C PRO A 75 12.42 -21.92 -6.47
N GLN A 76 12.77 -22.30 -7.68
CA GLN A 76 14.07 -21.94 -8.27
C GLN A 76 14.15 -20.45 -8.63
N PHE A 77 13.05 -19.89 -9.06
CA PHE A 77 12.89 -18.48 -9.43
C PHE A 77 11.60 -17.91 -8.80
N TYR A 78 11.59 -16.62 -8.59
CA TYR A 78 10.44 -15.84 -8.14
C TYR A 78 10.37 -14.51 -8.88
N THR A 79 9.22 -13.86 -8.85
CA THR A 79 9.00 -12.60 -9.55
C THR A 79 9.30 -11.39 -8.67
N ARG A 80 9.87 -10.35 -9.30
CA ARG A 80 10.11 -9.03 -8.70
C ARG A 80 9.72 -7.94 -9.67
N ILE A 81 9.33 -6.78 -9.13
CA ILE A 81 9.14 -5.57 -9.93
C ILE A 81 10.52 -4.98 -10.29
N PRO A 82 10.81 -4.67 -11.56
CA PRO A 82 12.02 -3.97 -11.94
C PRO A 82 11.87 -2.46 -11.75
N ASN A 83 12.99 -1.78 -11.48
CA ASN A 83 13.07 -0.35 -11.72
C ASN A 83 12.96 -0.10 -13.23
N ALA A 84 11.94 0.63 -13.65
CA ALA A 84 11.62 0.85 -15.06
C ALA A 84 12.58 1.85 -15.72
N PRO A 85 12.71 1.85 -17.07
CA PRO A 85 13.32 2.93 -17.82
C PRO A 85 12.80 4.31 -17.40
N ASP A 86 13.73 5.28 -17.33
CA ASP A 86 13.38 6.63 -16.93
C ASP A 86 12.71 7.41 -18.07
N TRP A 87 11.47 7.77 -17.85
CA TRP A 87 10.67 8.57 -18.79
C TRP A 87 10.62 10.05 -18.44
N SER A 88 11.11 10.44 -17.25
CA SER A 88 10.97 11.81 -16.74
C SER A 88 12.12 12.74 -17.15
N SER A 89 13.27 12.22 -17.47
CA SER A 89 14.51 12.98 -17.70
C SER A 89 14.35 14.16 -18.67
N ILE A 90 14.79 15.34 -18.22
CA ILE A 90 14.93 16.60 -18.99
C ILE A 90 16.20 17.29 -18.53
N SER A 91 17.28 17.25 -19.32
CA SER A 91 18.47 18.03 -19.02
C SER A 91 18.27 19.50 -19.42
N LEU A 92 18.76 20.41 -18.58
CA LEU A 92 18.85 21.85 -18.87
C LEU A 92 20.31 22.20 -19.14
N ARG A 93 20.58 22.72 -20.34
CA ARG A 93 21.93 23.10 -20.80
C ARG A 93 22.00 24.55 -21.19
N LEU A 94 22.99 25.23 -20.68
CA LEU A 94 23.54 26.48 -21.23
C LEU A 94 24.64 26.12 -22.28
N ILE A 95 25.32 27.12 -22.86
CA ILE A 95 26.32 26.82 -23.89
C ILE A 95 27.41 25.88 -23.39
N ASP A 96 27.93 26.13 -22.20
CA ASP A 96 29.08 25.38 -21.63
C ASP A 96 28.80 24.80 -20.25
N GLU A 97 27.54 24.74 -19.82
CA GLU A 97 27.13 24.27 -18.50
C GLU A 97 25.87 23.42 -18.61
N GLU A 98 25.77 22.40 -17.80
CA GLU A 98 24.56 21.59 -17.61
C GLU A 98 24.11 21.68 -16.15
N LEU A 99 22.83 21.87 -15.92
CA LEU A 99 22.30 21.96 -14.56
C LEU A 99 22.46 20.63 -13.82
N ASP A 100 23.11 20.71 -12.68
CA ASP A 100 23.18 19.66 -11.67
C ASP A 100 23.03 20.32 -10.29
N LEU A 101 21.92 20.06 -9.60
CA LEU A 101 21.66 20.65 -8.29
C LEU A 101 22.63 20.19 -7.18
N ALA A 102 23.47 19.18 -7.43
CA ALA A 102 24.56 18.82 -6.54
C ALA A 102 25.82 19.66 -6.75
N GLN A 103 25.91 20.41 -7.89
CA GLN A 103 27.07 21.19 -8.30
C GLN A 103 26.82 22.69 -8.34
N TRP A 104 25.56 23.08 -8.54
CA TRP A 104 25.13 24.47 -8.58
C TRP A 104 24.65 24.96 -7.22
N ASP A 105 24.83 26.24 -6.92
CA ASP A 105 24.25 26.82 -5.71
C ASP A 105 22.72 26.89 -5.84
N VAL A 106 22.03 26.39 -4.82
CA VAL A 106 20.57 26.46 -4.72
C VAL A 106 20.21 27.63 -3.82
N ASP A 107 19.88 28.78 -4.43
CA ASP A 107 19.62 30.04 -3.71
C ASP A 107 18.26 29.99 -2.99
N SER A 108 17.27 29.35 -3.59
CA SER A 108 15.97 29.07 -2.99
C SER A 108 15.39 27.77 -3.55
N PHE A 109 14.59 27.09 -2.72
CA PHE A 109 13.95 25.83 -3.07
C PHE A 109 12.60 25.70 -2.40
N ASN A 110 11.60 25.29 -3.16
CA ASN A 110 10.30 24.85 -2.65
C ASN A 110 9.79 23.69 -3.50
N ARG A 111 9.46 22.58 -2.86
CA ARG A 111 8.77 21.47 -3.49
C ARG A 111 7.43 21.24 -2.77
N ARG A 112 6.36 21.11 -3.54
CA ARG A 112 5.01 20.98 -3.04
C ARG A 112 4.26 19.89 -3.79
N LEU A 113 3.69 18.96 -3.04
CA LEU A 113 2.73 17.98 -3.53
C LEU A 113 1.33 18.45 -3.13
N ASP A 114 0.53 18.84 -4.10
CA ASP A 114 -0.88 19.17 -3.93
C ASP A 114 -1.70 17.89 -4.02
N MET A 115 -2.07 17.32 -2.88
CA MET A 115 -2.82 16.06 -2.80
C MET A 115 -4.25 16.20 -3.32
N LYS A 116 -4.84 17.39 -3.24
CA LYS A 116 -6.19 17.64 -3.75
C LYS A 116 -6.24 17.53 -5.26
N ALA A 117 -5.23 18.09 -5.92
CA ALA A 117 -5.10 18.09 -7.36
C ALA A 117 -4.32 16.89 -7.93
N GLY A 118 -3.51 16.19 -7.11
CA GLY A 118 -2.63 15.13 -7.57
C GLY A 118 -1.43 15.63 -8.37
N ILE A 119 -0.94 16.83 -8.09
CA ILE A 119 0.12 17.49 -8.86
C ILE A 119 1.31 17.81 -7.97
N SER A 120 2.52 17.50 -8.44
CA SER A 120 3.76 17.93 -7.81
C SER A 120 4.28 19.19 -8.48
N TYR A 121 4.74 20.12 -7.66
CA TYR A 121 5.36 21.38 -8.07
C TYR A 121 6.75 21.51 -7.48
N ARG A 122 7.68 22.08 -8.25
CA ARG A 122 9.03 22.42 -7.78
C ARG A 122 9.42 23.79 -8.31
N ASP A 123 9.76 24.68 -7.38
CA ASP A 123 10.31 26.00 -7.64
C ASP A 123 11.73 26.07 -7.08
N ALA A 124 12.68 26.56 -7.87
CA ALA A 124 14.05 26.77 -7.42
C ALA A 124 14.67 27.98 -8.10
N GLU A 125 15.50 28.74 -7.38
CA GLU A 125 16.44 29.68 -7.96
C GLU A 125 17.84 29.11 -7.78
N VAL A 126 18.60 29.06 -8.88
CA VAL A 126 19.89 28.38 -8.92
C VAL A 126 20.94 29.27 -9.56
N THR A 127 22.18 29.17 -9.04
CA THR A 127 23.34 29.90 -9.58
C THR A 127 24.40 28.90 -10.03
N SER A 128 24.80 28.98 -11.30
CA SER A 128 25.83 28.11 -11.84
C SER A 128 27.23 28.49 -11.31
N PRO A 129 28.21 27.60 -11.43
CA PRO A 129 29.62 27.89 -11.07
C PRO A 129 30.21 29.11 -11.79
N ARG A 130 29.64 29.50 -12.96
CA ARG A 130 30.03 30.71 -13.68
C ARG A 130 29.21 31.96 -13.30
N GLY A 131 28.30 31.85 -12.31
CA GLY A 131 27.48 32.96 -11.85
C GLY A 131 26.21 33.18 -12.67
N ASN A 132 25.85 32.27 -13.58
CA ASN A 132 24.60 32.36 -14.34
C ASN A 132 23.43 31.95 -13.44
N LYS A 133 22.45 32.86 -13.31
CA LYS A 133 21.30 32.66 -12.41
C LYS A 133 20.03 32.38 -13.20
N LEU A 134 19.35 31.28 -12.82
CA LEU A 134 18.13 30.81 -13.44
C LEU A 134 17.07 30.55 -12.37
N ARG A 135 15.80 30.72 -12.74
CA ARG A 135 14.64 30.30 -11.95
C ARG A 135 13.94 29.14 -12.65
N LEU A 136 13.70 28.06 -11.91
CA LEU A 136 13.02 26.87 -12.38
C LEU A 136 11.61 26.83 -11.84
N HIS A 137 10.65 26.35 -12.65
CA HIS A 137 9.32 25.97 -12.23
C HIS A 137 8.93 24.69 -12.96
N VAL A 138 8.62 23.62 -12.21
CA VAL A 138 8.28 22.30 -12.76
C VAL A 138 6.95 21.84 -12.20
N GLU A 139 6.08 21.37 -13.09
CA GLU A 139 4.82 20.72 -12.76
C GLU A 139 4.84 19.29 -13.28
N HIS A 140 4.42 18.31 -12.45
CA HIS A 140 4.43 16.90 -12.80
C HIS A 140 3.10 16.23 -12.46
N ILE A 141 2.54 15.48 -13.42
CA ILE A 141 1.25 14.77 -13.32
C ILE A 141 1.41 13.32 -13.77
N ALA A 142 1.11 12.35 -12.88
CA ALA A 142 0.75 10.98 -13.26
C ALA A 142 -0.77 10.95 -13.46
N ASN A 143 -1.24 10.94 -14.71
CA ASN A 143 -2.63 11.27 -15.02
C ASN A 143 -3.62 10.22 -14.53
N MET A 144 -4.57 10.62 -13.69
CA MET A 144 -5.58 9.71 -13.11
C MET A 144 -6.73 9.39 -14.06
N ALA A 145 -7.07 10.29 -14.99
CA ALA A 145 -8.11 10.07 -15.98
C ALA A 145 -7.60 9.21 -17.15
N HIS A 146 -6.31 9.34 -17.50
CA HIS A 146 -5.65 8.63 -18.58
C HIS A 146 -4.51 7.77 -18.01
N PRO A 147 -4.74 6.49 -17.72
CA PRO A 147 -3.84 5.66 -16.90
C PRO A 147 -2.48 5.37 -17.56
N ASN A 148 -2.32 5.61 -18.85
CA ASN A 148 -1.04 5.44 -19.54
C ASN A 148 -0.25 6.76 -19.69
N LEU A 149 -0.78 7.91 -19.25
CA LEU A 149 -0.18 9.22 -19.47
C LEU A 149 0.53 9.78 -18.25
N CYS A 150 1.77 10.26 -18.50
CA CYS A 150 2.53 11.12 -17.59
C CYS A 150 2.80 12.46 -18.30
N LEU A 151 2.70 13.57 -17.58
CA LEU A 151 2.86 14.92 -18.12
C LEU A 151 3.87 15.69 -17.27
N ILE A 152 4.80 16.39 -17.93
CA ILE A 152 5.78 17.24 -17.26
C ILE A 152 5.82 18.60 -17.97
N LYS A 153 5.67 19.68 -17.18
CA LYS A 153 5.83 21.05 -17.69
C LYS A 153 7.01 21.67 -16.98
N TYR A 154 8.04 21.95 -17.73
CA TYR A 154 9.34 22.40 -17.26
C TYR A 154 9.63 23.80 -17.77
N SER A 155 9.68 24.78 -16.89
CA SER A 155 9.89 26.19 -17.20
C SER A 155 11.20 26.71 -16.62
N VAL A 156 11.95 27.46 -17.40
CA VAL A 156 13.21 28.10 -17.02
C VAL A 156 13.14 29.58 -17.36
N THR A 157 13.32 30.43 -16.36
CA THR A 157 13.43 31.88 -16.54
C THR A 157 14.87 32.32 -16.33
N SER A 158 15.43 33.04 -17.31
CA SER A 158 16.73 33.67 -17.14
C SER A 158 16.63 34.86 -16.18
N VAL A 159 17.45 34.84 -15.11
CA VAL A 159 17.57 35.99 -14.19
C VAL A 159 18.65 36.97 -14.68
N ASN A 160 19.83 36.47 -15.01
CA ASN A 160 20.96 37.30 -15.48
C ASN A 160 21.68 36.75 -16.73
N TYR A 161 21.31 35.56 -17.20
CA TYR A 161 21.97 34.89 -18.32
C TYR A 161 21.48 35.41 -19.66
N THR A 162 22.43 35.63 -20.60
CA THR A 162 22.14 35.89 -22.01
C THR A 162 22.87 34.86 -22.87
N GLY A 163 22.14 34.14 -23.70
CA GLY A 163 22.68 33.07 -24.55
C GLY A 163 21.68 31.98 -24.79
N LYS A 164 22.14 30.90 -25.40
CA LYS A 164 21.28 29.74 -25.72
C LYS A 164 20.95 28.93 -24.48
N VAL A 165 19.66 28.71 -24.24
CA VAL A 165 19.13 27.69 -23.29
C VAL A 165 18.59 26.51 -24.09
N SER A 166 18.99 25.31 -23.76
CA SER A 166 18.51 24.06 -24.38
C SER A 166 17.89 23.16 -23.34
N LEU A 167 16.69 22.65 -23.62
CA LEU A 167 16.04 21.58 -22.86
C LEU A 167 16.13 20.28 -23.64
N VAL A 168 16.48 19.20 -22.94
CA VAL A 168 16.80 17.90 -23.56
C VAL A 168 15.90 16.81 -22.96
N PRO A 169 14.62 16.70 -23.40
CA PRO A 169 13.75 15.59 -22.99
C PRO A 169 14.22 14.28 -23.63
N ILE A 170 14.41 13.26 -22.80
CA ILE A 170 14.82 11.92 -23.23
C ILE A 170 14.00 10.83 -22.57
N LEU A 171 13.95 9.66 -23.18
CA LEU A 171 13.61 8.37 -22.63
C LEU A 171 14.91 7.61 -22.41
N ASP A 172 15.19 7.16 -21.19
CA ASP A 172 16.47 6.49 -20.84
C ASP A 172 16.25 5.07 -20.34
N GLY A 173 16.72 4.09 -21.09
CA GLY A 173 16.65 2.67 -20.78
C GLY A 173 17.85 2.15 -20.00
N ASP A 174 18.85 2.99 -19.68
CA ASP A 174 20.05 2.56 -18.96
C ASP A 174 19.84 2.57 -17.42
N THR A 175 18.82 1.86 -16.97
CA THR A 175 18.44 1.78 -15.56
C THR A 175 18.95 0.52 -14.87
N ALA A 176 19.10 0.57 -13.55
CA ALA A 176 19.45 -0.57 -12.70
C ALA A 176 18.50 -0.63 -11.49
N ASN A 177 18.50 -1.74 -10.77
CA ASN A 177 17.81 -1.89 -9.49
C ASN A 177 18.80 -1.60 -8.35
N PRO A 178 18.93 -0.35 -7.86
CA PRO A 178 20.03 0.06 -7.00
C PRO A 178 20.06 -0.61 -5.62
N VAL A 179 18.92 -1.11 -5.13
CA VAL A 179 18.84 -1.74 -3.79
C VAL A 179 19.35 -3.18 -3.80
N ARG A 180 18.99 -3.98 -4.83
CA ARG A 180 19.31 -5.43 -4.86
C ARG A 180 20.28 -5.83 -5.95
N HIS A 181 20.28 -5.13 -7.06
CA HIS A 181 21.05 -5.46 -8.26
C HIS A 181 21.68 -4.22 -8.89
N PRO A 182 22.56 -3.49 -8.18
CA PRO A 182 23.08 -2.21 -8.67
C PRO A 182 23.87 -2.35 -9.97
N ASP A 183 24.51 -3.50 -10.19
CA ASP A 183 25.36 -3.76 -11.36
C ASP A 183 24.63 -4.58 -12.45
N GLU A 184 23.39 -5.04 -12.20
CA GLU A 184 22.66 -5.88 -13.16
C GLU A 184 21.66 -5.04 -13.96
N LYS A 185 21.79 -5.06 -15.30
CA LYS A 185 20.82 -4.46 -16.20
C LYS A 185 19.69 -5.46 -16.47
N ILE A 186 18.48 -5.12 -16.05
CA ILE A 186 17.31 -6.01 -16.14
C ILE A 186 16.59 -5.85 -17.49
N TRP A 187 16.77 -4.71 -18.15
CA TRP A 187 16.10 -4.41 -19.41
C TRP A 187 16.94 -4.70 -20.63
N ASN A 188 16.34 -5.37 -21.59
CA ASN A 188 16.80 -5.46 -22.97
C ASN A 188 16.09 -4.38 -23.78
N ILE A 189 16.84 -3.55 -24.50
CA ILE A 189 16.27 -2.58 -25.44
C ILE A 189 15.97 -3.35 -26.73
N LEU A 190 14.68 -3.45 -27.09
CA LEU A 190 14.26 -4.09 -28.33
C LEU A 190 14.36 -3.13 -29.50
N ARG A 191 13.95 -1.88 -29.28
CA ARG A 191 14.03 -0.80 -30.25
C ARG A 191 13.95 0.56 -29.61
N SER A 192 14.75 1.50 -30.09
CA SER A 192 14.65 2.92 -29.74
C SER A 192 14.72 3.76 -31.03
N GLY A 193 14.12 4.94 -31.03
CA GLY A 193 14.20 5.83 -32.18
C GLY A 193 13.36 7.08 -32.04
N THR A 194 13.47 7.94 -33.07
CA THR A 194 12.69 9.17 -33.17
C THR A 194 11.99 9.27 -34.53
N THR A 195 10.83 9.88 -34.53
CA THR A 195 10.16 10.39 -35.74
C THR A 195 10.37 11.92 -35.83
N SER A 196 9.60 12.62 -36.68
CA SER A 196 9.68 14.08 -36.75
C SER A 196 9.30 14.77 -35.43
N ASP A 197 8.43 14.16 -34.64
CA ASP A 197 7.70 14.76 -33.53
C ASP A 197 7.64 13.89 -32.27
N CYS A 198 8.04 12.63 -32.38
CA CYS A 198 7.91 11.64 -31.28
C CYS A 198 9.19 10.83 -31.13
N ALA A 199 9.61 10.59 -29.90
CA ALA A 199 10.62 9.58 -29.56
C ALA A 199 9.97 8.38 -28.88
N TYR A 200 10.53 7.19 -29.09
CA TYR A 200 10.04 5.98 -28.45
C TYR A 200 11.19 5.06 -28.00
N LEU A 201 10.90 4.27 -26.95
CA LEU A 201 11.81 3.31 -26.36
C LEU A 201 11.02 2.04 -26.01
N TRP A 202 11.28 0.94 -26.74
CA TRP A 202 10.63 -0.35 -26.53
C TRP A 202 11.57 -1.32 -25.85
N THR A 203 11.14 -1.87 -24.72
CA THR A 203 11.99 -2.64 -23.80
C THR A 203 11.32 -3.94 -23.38
N GLN A 204 12.13 -4.92 -22.97
CA GLN A 204 11.70 -6.22 -22.46
C GLN A 204 12.50 -6.60 -21.23
N THR A 205 11.85 -7.17 -20.21
CA THR A 205 12.53 -7.69 -19.03
C THR A 205 13.33 -8.95 -19.37
N ARG A 206 14.48 -9.10 -18.72
CA ARG A 206 15.28 -10.34 -18.84
C ARG A 206 14.57 -11.48 -18.12
N ARG A 207 14.66 -12.71 -18.71
CA ARG A 207 14.11 -13.96 -18.18
C ARG A 207 12.58 -14.01 -18.10
N GLU A 208 11.90 -12.97 -18.51
CA GLU A 208 10.46 -12.92 -18.76
C GLU A 208 10.21 -12.17 -20.07
N ASP A 209 8.98 -12.32 -20.55
CA ASP A 209 8.59 -11.68 -21.80
C ASP A 209 7.80 -10.39 -21.59
N ALA A 210 7.85 -9.80 -20.38
CA ALA A 210 7.15 -8.56 -20.09
C ALA A 210 7.77 -7.40 -20.87
N GLN A 211 6.95 -6.69 -21.62
CA GLN A 211 7.40 -5.61 -22.50
C GLN A 211 6.69 -4.31 -22.19
N ILE A 212 7.43 -3.22 -22.35
CA ILE A 212 6.91 -1.85 -22.23
C ILE A 212 7.44 -1.04 -23.40
N CYS A 213 6.58 -0.23 -24.00
CA CYS A 213 6.97 0.83 -24.89
C CYS A 213 6.62 2.18 -24.29
N TYR A 214 7.61 3.04 -24.22
CA TYR A 214 7.48 4.44 -23.84
C TYR A 214 7.50 5.27 -25.11
N ALA A 215 6.60 6.23 -25.23
CA ALA A 215 6.66 7.23 -26.27
C ALA A 215 6.55 8.62 -25.67
N MET A 216 7.21 9.60 -26.25
CA MET A 216 7.07 10.99 -25.83
C MET A 216 6.98 11.93 -27.01
N THR A 217 6.12 12.94 -26.86
CA THR A 217 6.06 14.14 -27.67
C THR A 217 6.29 15.37 -26.80
N TYR A 218 6.47 16.53 -27.38
CA TYR A 218 6.66 17.75 -26.61
C TYR A 218 6.10 18.98 -27.34
N ARG A 219 5.81 20.05 -26.58
CA ARG A 219 5.61 21.42 -27.09
C ARG A 219 6.63 22.33 -26.43
N PHE A 220 7.11 23.32 -27.17
CA PHE A 220 8.14 24.26 -26.70
C PHE A 220 7.69 25.67 -26.87
N PHE A 221 7.84 26.48 -25.83
CA PHE A 221 7.37 27.87 -25.78
C PHE A 221 8.50 28.81 -25.37
N LYS A 222 8.48 30.01 -25.90
CA LYS A 222 9.25 31.17 -25.39
C LYS A 222 8.28 32.29 -25.04
N ASN A 223 8.32 32.78 -23.79
CA ASN A 223 7.44 33.82 -23.29
C ASN A 223 5.96 33.55 -23.62
N ASN A 224 5.50 32.33 -23.35
CA ASN A 224 4.15 31.79 -23.61
C ASN A 224 3.74 31.71 -25.09
N LYS A 225 4.67 31.94 -26.02
CA LYS A 225 4.42 31.75 -27.46
C LYS A 225 5.06 30.44 -27.89
N GLU A 226 4.27 29.57 -28.52
CA GLU A 226 4.77 28.33 -29.08
C GLU A 226 5.82 28.62 -30.15
N THR A 227 6.95 27.96 -30.06
CA THR A 227 8.12 28.18 -30.91
C THR A 227 8.51 26.87 -31.57
N PHE A 228 8.54 26.87 -32.89
CA PHE A 228 8.98 25.70 -33.66
C PHE A 228 10.51 25.81 -33.83
N ALA A 229 11.24 25.22 -32.90
CA ALA A 229 12.68 25.04 -33.04
C ALA A 229 12.94 23.78 -33.86
N ASN A 230 13.94 23.82 -34.76
CA ASN A 230 14.42 22.59 -35.38
C ASN A 230 15.13 21.72 -34.30
N PRO A 231 14.54 20.63 -33.84
CA PRO A 231 15.14 19.82 -32.80
C PRO A 231 16.34 19.02 -33.31
N ILE A 232 17.34 18.88 -32.48
CA ILE A 232 18.40 17.88 -32.70
C ILE A 232 17.88 16.55 -32.14
N ARG A 233 17.78 15.53 -33.00
CA ARG A 233 17.36 14.19 -32.58
C ARG A 233 18.49 13.51 -31.78
N ILE A 234 18.09 12.80 -30.74
CA ILE A 234 18.99 11.97 -29.93
C ILE A 234 18.55 10.52 -30.12
N GLU A 235 19.40 9.75 -30.79
CA GLU A 235 19.19 8.33 -31.02
C GLU A 235 20.48 7.59 -30.61
N LYS A 236 20.45 7.00 -29.42
CA LYS A 236 21.50 6.14 -28.89
C LYS A 236 20.90 4.76 -28.61
N GLU A 237 21.75 3.78 -28.44
CA GLU A 237 21.33 2.39 -28.18
C GLU A 237 20.25 2.28 -27.08
N LYS A 238 20.40 3.08 -26.00
CA LYS A 238 19.50 3.02 -24.84
C LYS A 238 18.72 4.32 -24.60
N GLN A 239 18.87 5.31 -25.45
CA GLN A 239 18.25 6.63 -25.27
C GLN A 239 17.61 7.12 -26.56
N ALA A 240 16.41 7.68 -26.45
CA ALA A 240 15.73 8.36 -27.54
C ALA A 240 15.16 9.69 -27.05
N GLY A 241 15.29 10.77 -27.84
CA GLY A 241 14.78 12.07 -27.44
C GLY A 241 15.13 13.21 -28.38
N PHE A 242 15.08 14.41 -27.86
CA PHE A 242 15.31 15.63 -28.60
C PHE A 242 16.11 16.65 -27.79
N SER A 243 16.89 17.49 -28.46
CA SER A 243 17.43 18.71 -27.87
C SER A 243 16.80 19.91 -28.56
N VAL A 244 16.06 20.72 -27.80
CA VAL A 244 15.39 21.91 -28.28
C VAL A 244 15.89 23.14 -27.51
N GLY A 245 16.13 24.24 -28.17
CA GLY A 245 16.67 25.42 -27.51
C GLY A 245 16.45 26.71 -28.28
N THR A 246 16.59 27.82 -27.58
CA THR A 246 16.47 29.17 -28.11
C THR A 246 17.38 30.12 -27.37
N GLU A 247 17.68 31.27 -28.00
CA GLU A 247 18.38 32.38 -27.33
C GLU A 247 17.47 33.05 -26.30
N VAL A 248 18.01 33.35 -25.14
CA VAL A 248 17.33 34.07 -24.06
C VAL A 248 18.15 35.25 -23.58
N LYS A 249 17.49 36.20 -22.97
CA LYS A 249 18.04 37.34 -22.23
C LYS A 249 17.36 37.40 -20.84
N PRO A 250 17.88 38.15 -19.89
CA PRO A 250 17.24 38.33 -18.59
C PRO A 250 15.76 38.68 -18.69
N GLY A 251 14.91 37.94 -17.96
CA GLY A 251 13.45 38.04 -17.99
C GLY A 251 12.75 37.12 -19.00
N ASP A 252 13.46 36.52 -19.97
CA ASP A 252 12.86 35.54 -20.88
C ASP A 252 12.62 34.22 -20.17
N THR A 253 11.47 33.61 -20.44
CA THR A 253 11.09 32.27 -19.96
C THR A 253 10.97 31.30 -21.13
N VAL A 254 11.57 30.12 -21.02
CA VAL A 254 11.37 29.00 -21.93
C VAL A 254 10.63 27.89 -21.18
N THR A 255 9.63 27.29 -21.82
CA THR A 255 8.82 26.22 -21.26
C THR A 255 8.78 25.03 -22.22
N LEU A 256 9.05 23.85 -21.71
CA LEU A 256 8.83 22.57 -22.40
C LEU A 256 7.70 21.81 -21.71
N VAL A 257 6.72 21.39 -22.48
CA VAL A 257 5.66 20.48 -22.02
C VAL A 257 5.95 19.11 -22.66
N LYS A 258 6.26 18.12 -21.84
CA LYS A 258 6.55 16.75 -22.25
C LYS A 258 5.31 15.90 -21.99
N TYR A 259 4.83 15.20 -23.02
CA TYR A 259 3.72 14.26 -22.98
C TYR A 259 4.29 12.85 -23.13
N ILE A 260 4.10 11.99 -22.16
CA ILE A 260 4.67 10.64 -22.11
C ILE A 260 3.54 9.63 -22.08
N ALA A 261 3.56 8.65 -22.99
CA ALA A 261 2.68 7.50 -22.97
C ALA A 261 3.47 6.23 -22.62
N ILE A 262 2.90 5.37 -21.76
CA ILE A 262 3.50 4.14 -21.26
C ILE A 262 2.54 2.99 -21.60
N ALA A 263 2.89 2.18 -22.61
CA ALA A 263 2.11 1.02 -23.02
C ALA A 263 2.81 -0.28 -22.64
N SER A 264 2.12 -1.18 -21.94
CA SER A 264 2.69 -2.45 -21.49
C SER A 264 2.01 -3.66 -22.11
N SER A 265 2.74 -4.77 -22.23
CA SER A 265 2.21 -6.05 -22.71
C SER A 265 1.15 -6.68 -21.81
N LEU A 266 0.86 -6.09 -20.66
CA LEU A 266 -0.29 -6.46 -19.83
C LEU A 266 -1.62 -6.04 -20.47
N TYR A 267 -1.63 -4.96 -21.28
CA TYR A 267 -2.84 -4.35 -21.84
C TYR A 267 -2.88 -4.30 -23.35
N TYR A 268 -1.74 -4.45 -24.02
CA TYR A 268 -1.60 -4.36 -25.47
C TYR A 268 -0.89 -5.61 -26.01
N GLU A 269 -1.25 -6.00 -27.23
CA GLU A 269 -0.48 -6.99 -27.96
C GLU A 269 0.94 -6.45 -28.24
N ARG A 270 1.95 -7.33 -28.17
CA ARG A 270 3.36 -6.93 -28.26
C ARG A 270 3.71 -6.17 -29.53
N GLN A 271 3.16 -6.60 -30.67
CA GLN A 271 3.41 -5.96 -31.97
C GLN A 271 2.82 -4.54 -32.05
N ASP A 272 1.83 -4.22 -31.24
CA ASP A 272 1.09 -2.96 -31.30
C ASP A 272 1.63 -1.92 -30.29
N LEU A 273 2.58 -2.29 -29.42
CA LEU A 273 3.06 -1.45 -28.33
C LEU A 273 3.64 -0.11 -28.81
N ILE A 274 4.42 -0.11 -29.90
CA ILE A 274 5.00 1.14 -30.43
C ILE A 274 3.90 2.02 -31.00
N GLU A 275 3.00 1.46 -31.81
CA GLU A 275 1.92 2.24 -32.44
C GLU A 275 0.98 2.81 -31.37
N ALA A 276 0.57 1.98 -30.40
CA ALA A 276 -0.31 2.41 -29.30
C ALA A 276 0.31 3.55 -28.48
N SER A 277 1.57 3.39 -28.05
CA SER A 277 2.23 4.43 -27.22
C SER A 277 2.46 5.74 -28.00
N VAL A 278 2.88 5.66 -29.28
CA VAL A 278 3.08 6.84 -30.13
C VAL A 278 1.77 7.55 -30.41
N ALA A 279 0.71 6.81 -30.73
CA ALA A 279 -0.62 7.38 -30.97
C ALA A 279 -1.16 8.09 -29.71
N GLU A 280 -1.00 7.49 -28.53
CA GLU A 280 -1.46 8.05 -27.27
C GLU A 280 -0.66 9.31 -26.89
N ALA A 281 0.67 9.32 -27.05
CA ALA A 281 1.49 10.50 -26.81
C ALA A 281 1.13 11.69 -27.73
N ARG A 282 0.85 11.41 -29.02
CA ARG A 282 0.39 12.42 -29.98
C ARG A 282 -1.01 12.95 -29.65
N ASN A 283 -1.91 12.05 -29.27
CA ASN A 283 -3.25 12.45 -28.83
C ASN A 283 -3.18 13.35 -27.59
N ALA A 284 -2.36 13.00 -26.60
CA ALA A 284 -2.14 13.83 -25.43
C ALA A 284 -1.60 15.22 -25.77
N GLN A 285 -0.61 15.31 -26.68
CA GLN A 285 -0.09 16.58 -27.17
C GLN A 285 -1.18 17.43 -27.89
N SER A 286 -2.05 16.80 -28.68
CA SER A 286 -3.13 17.51 -29.38
C SER A 286 -4.25 17.96 -28.44
N THR A 287 -4.56 17.19 -27.40
CA THR A 287 -5.50 17.54 -26.34
C THR A 287 -4.98 18.72 -25.52
N GLY A 288 -3.69 18.75 -25.23
CA GLY A 288 -3.00 19.82 -24.55
C GLY A 288 -3.05 19.73 -23.03
N TRP A 289 -2.17 20.50 -22.37
CA TRP A 289 -1.96 20.46 -20.93
C TRP A 289 -3.23 20.77 -20.13
N ASP A 290 -3.89 21.89 -20.43
CA ASP A 290 -5.00 22.42 -19.60
C ASP A 290 -6.20 21.44 -19.54
N ALA A 291 -6.54 20.83 -20.68
CA ALA A 291 -7.64 19.85 -20.73
C ALA A 291 -7.29 18.57 -19.95
N LEU A 292 -6.09 18.02 -20.14
CA LEU A 292 -5.63 16.82 -19.45
C LEU A 292 -5.46 17.04 -17.93
N GLU A 293 -5.01 18.22 -17.52
CA GLU A 293 -4.95 18.61 -16.12
C GLU A 293 -6.35 18.69 -15.50
N GLN A 294 -7.33 19.28 -16.19
CA GLN A 294 -8.70 19.37 -15.67
C GLN A 294 -9.35 18.02 -15.51
N GLU A 295 -9.17 17.10 -16.48
CA GLU A 295 -9.68 15.73 -16.37
C GLU A 295 -9.02 14.97 -15.21
N HIS A 296 -7.71 15.15 -15.01
CA HIS A 296 -6.98 14.62 -13.88
C HIS A 296 -7.51 15.13 -12.53
N ARG A 297 -7.75 16.43 -12.41
CA ARG A 297 -8.34 17.04 -11.20
C ARG A 297 -9.73 16.50 -10.90
N ASN A 298 -10.55 16.32 -11.93
CA ASN A 298 -11.89 15.76 -11.78
C ASN A 298 -11.82 14.31 -11.25
N ALA A 299 -10.92 13.48 -11.77
CA ALA A 299 -10.72 12.11 -11.29
C ALA A 299 -10.26 12.06 -9.82
N TRP A 300 -9.40 12.97 -9.37
CA TRP A 300 -9.04 13.09 -7.95
C TRP A 300 -10.20 13.58 -7.10
N GLN A 301 -11.02 14.51 -7.59
CA GLN A 301 -12.18 15.01 -6.85
C GLN A 301 -13.17 13.86 -6.56
N GLU A 302 -13.44 12.97 -7.53
CA GLU A 302 -14.29 11.79 -7.35
C GLU A 302 -13.75 10.87 -6.24
N ILE A 303 -12.43 10.61 -6.22
CA ILE A 303 -11.79 9.82 -5.16
C ILE A 303 -11.98 10.47 -3.79
N TRP A 304 -11.74 11.77 -3.68
CA TRP A 304 -11.89 12.50 -2.42
C TRP A 304 -13.34 12.56 -1.94
N ASP A 305 -14.29 12.65 -2.85
CA ASP A 305 -15.71 12.65 -2.54
C ASP A 305 -16.19 11.30 -1.99
N GLU A 306 -15.58 10.19 -2.41
CA GLU A 306 -15.91 8.85 -1.92
C GLU A 306 -15.20 8.50 -0.61
N THR A 307 -13.91 8.78 -0.51
CA THR A 307 -13.03 8.20 0.53
C THR A 307 -12.49 9.20 1.53
N GLY A 308 -12.72 10.48 1.29
CA GLY A 308 -12.19 11.55 2.12
C GLY A 308 -12.64 11.47 3.59
N VAL A 309 -11.70 11.72 4.49
CA VAL A 309 -11.94 11.92 5.92
C VAL A 309 -11.66 13.37 6.25
N SER A 310 -12.57 14.00 6.99
CA SER A 310 -12.34 15.33 7.57
C SER A 310 -12.09 15.21 9.06
N ILE A 311 -11.02 15.84 9.54
CA ILE A 311 -10.66 15.97 10.96
C ILE A 311 -10.57 17.45 11.28
N GLU A 312 -11.38 17.91 12.22
CA GLU A 312 -11.46 19.31 12.60
C GLU A 312 -10.60 19.61 13.85
N GLY A 313 -9.80 20.66 13.77
CA GLY A 313 -8.97 21.12 14.91
C GLY A 313 -7.54 20.54 14.93
N ASP A 314 -7.20 19.64 13.99
CA ASP A 314 -5.88 19.00 13.95
C ASP A 314 -5.31 18.90 12.52
N PRO A 315 -4.65 19.95 12.02
CA PRO A 315 -4.07 19.97 10.68
C PRO A 315 -3.00 18.88 10.45
N GLU A 316 -2.28 18.44 11.48
CA GLU A 316 -1.27 17.39 11.37
C GLU A 316 -1.91 16.01 11.10
N ALA A 317 -2.95 15.68 11.84
CA ALA A 317 -3.74 14.49 11.64
C ALA A 317 -4.42 14.50 10.28
N GLN A 318 -4.98 15.65 9.89
CA GLN A 318 -5.64 15.84 8.59
C GLN A 318 -4.67 15.69 7.42
N GLN A 319 -3.47 16.28 7.51
CA GLN A 319 -2.42 16.12 6.49
C GLN A 319 -2.05 14.64 6.33
N GLY A 320 -1.77 13.96 7.44
CA GLY A 320 -1.32 12.58 7.42
C GLY A 320 -2.35 11.62 6.83
N ILE A 321 -3.64 11.72 7.23
CA ILE A 321 -4.67 10.81 6.71
C ILE A 321 -4.95 11.05 5.23
N ARG A 322 -4.94 12.30 4.76
CA ARG A 322 -5.06 12.61 3.33
C ARG A 322 -3.87 12.08 2.55
N TYR A 323 -2.66 12.23 3.07
CA TYR A 323 -1.45 11.68 2.45
C TYR A 323 -1.54 10.16 2.29
N ASN A 324 -1.99 9.46 3.31
CA ASN A 324 -2.14 8.00 3.26
C ASN A 324 -3.18 7.55 2.23
N ILE A 325 -4.34 8.19 2.18
CA ILE A 325 -5.36 7.92 1.15
C ILE A 325 -4.81 8.22 -0.24
N PHE A 326 -4.14 9.37 -0.42
CA PHE A 326 -3.55 9.79 -1.67
C PHE A 326 -2.55 8.75 -2.20
N GLN A 327 -1.59 8.31 -1.38
CA GLN A 327 -0.57 7.35 -1.77
C GLN A 327 -1.14 5.97 -2.09
N LEU A 328 -2.18 5.53 -1.37
CA LEU A 328 -2.86 4.27 -1.66
C LEU A 328 -3.49 4.29 -3.07
N TYR A 329 -4.22 5.35 -3.42
CA TYR A 329 -4.88 5.47 -4.73
C TYR A 329 -3.91 5.66 -5.88
N GLN A 330 -2.75 6.25 -5.65
CA GLN A 330 -1.66 6.27 -6.62
C GLN A 330 -1.12 4.88 -6.94
N THR A 331 -1.23 3.93 -5.99
CA THR A 331 -0.71 2.57 -6.14
C THR A 331 -1.74 1.61 -6.74
N TYR A 332 -3.03 1.76 -6.39
CA TYR A 332 -4.06 0.79 -6.76
C TYR A 332 -5.42 1.44 -6.99
N ARG A 333 -6.03 1.14 -8.12
CA ARG A 333 -7.36 1.64 -8.53
C ARG A 333 -8.46 0.57 -8.51
N GLY A 334 -8.07 -0.69 -8.46
CA GLY A 334 -9.01 -1.81 -8.38
C GLY A 334 -9.72 -2.18 -9.68
N ASP A 335 -9.26 -1.71 -10.82
CA ASP A 335 -9.86 -1.96 -12.14
C ASP A 335 -9.39 -3.27 -12.80
N ASP A 336 -8.32 -3.90 -12.29
CA ASP A 336 -7.73 -5.10 -12.87
C ASP A 336 -7.45 -6.18 -11.81
N PRO A 337 -8.09 -7.36 -11.89
CA PRO A 337 -7.88 -8.47 -10.97
C PRO A 337 -6.55 -9.23 -11.17
N ARG A 338 -5.67 -8.75 -12.06
CA ARG A 338 -4.29 -9.25 -12.22
C ARG A 338 -3.29 -8.44 -11.40
N LEU A 339 -3.71 -7.29 -10.83
CA LEU A 339 -2.88 -6.40 -10.05
C LEU A 339 -3.04 -6.62 -8.55
N ASN A 340 -1.99 -6.31 -7.81
CA ASN A 340 -1.91 -6.37 -6.35
C ASN A 340 -1.39 -5.07 -5.77
N ILE A 341 -1.32 -5.00 -4.44
CA ILE A 341 -0.73 -3.90 -3.71
C ILE A 341 0.52 -4.43 -2.98
N GLY A 342 1.69 -4.02 -3.43
CA GLY A 342 2.94 -4.29 -2.72
C GLY A 342 3.16 -3.34 -1.53
N PRO A 343 3.91 -3.74 -0.48
CA PRO A 343 4.12 -2.91 0.71
C PRO A 343 4.70 -1.53 0.42
N LYS A 344 5.57 -1.41 -0.58
CA LYS A 344 6.17 -0.15 -1.00
C LYS A 344 5.48 0.50 -2.21
N GLY A 345 4.47 -0.13 -2.80
CA GLY A 345 3.77 0.36 -3.99
C GLY A 345 4.74 0.72 -5.12
N PHE A 346 4.63 1.94 -5.64
CA PHE A 346 5.52 2.50 -6.67
C PHE A 346 6.59 3.44 -6.09
N THR A 347 6.93 3.31 -4.80
CA THR A 347 7.83 4.21 -4.11
C THR A 347 9.17 3.58 -3.76
N GLY A 348 9.34 2.26 -4.01
CA GLY A 348 10.59 1.55 -3.74
C GLY A 348 10.54 0.09 -4.17
N GLU A 349 11.71 -0.53 -4.31
CA GLU A 349 11.88 -1.93 -4.76
C GLU A 349 12.00 -2.95 -3.61
N LYS A 350 12.00 -2.50 -2.34
CA LYS A 350 12.03 -3.41 -1.19
C LYS A 350 10.79 -4.31 -1.23
N TYR A 351 10.94 -5.56 -0.86
CA TYR A 351 9.93 -6.61 -0.97
C TYR A 351 9.52 -6.98 -2.41
N GLY A 352 10.29 -6.54 -3.41
CA GLY A 352 10.12 -6.93 -4.80
C GLY A 352 8.80 -6.50 -5.46
N GLY A 353 8.04 -5.58 -4.88
CA GLY A 353 6.71 -5.20 -5.35
C GLY A 353 5.64 -6.29 -5.18
N ASN A 354 5.94 -7.32 -4.40
CA ASN A 354 5.08 -8.47 -4.15
C ASN A 354 3.96 -8.14 -3.15
N THR A 355 2.85 -8.88 -3.21
CA THR A 355 1.79 -8.79 -2.20
C THR A 355 2.19 -9.51 -0.92
N TYR A 356 1.67 -9.01 0.21
CA TYR A 356 1.77 -9.59 1.55
C TYR A 356 0.37 -9.71 2.16
N TRP A 357 0.25 -10.38 3.31
CA TRP A 357 -0.99 -10.51 4.07
C TRP A 357 -1.56 -9.18 4.60
N ASN A 358 -0.76 -8.12 4.58
CA ASN A 358 -1.18 -6.75 4.91
C ASN A 358 -2.30 -6.25 4.00
N THR A 359 -2.33 -6.70 2.74
CA THR A 359 -3.38 -6.35 1.78
C THR A 359 -4.73 -6.81 2.29
N GLU A 360 -4.82 -8.04 2.78
CA GLU A 360 -6.04 -8.61 3.36
C GLU A 360 -6.39 -7.95 4.70
N LEU A 361 -5.39 -7.58 5.50
CA LEU A 361 -5.58 -6.97 6.82
C LEU A 361 -6.12 -5.54 6.73
N CYS A 362 -5.53 -4.71 5.88
CA CYS A 362 -5.78 -3.27 5.85
C CYS A 362 -6.49 -2.81 4.58
N CYS A 363 -6.04 -3.25 3.40
CA CYS A 363 -6.54 -2.71 2.12
C CYS A 363 -7.94 -3.26 1.79
N VAL A 364 -8.17 -4.56 1.93
CA VAL A 364 -9.49 -5.15 1.62
C VAL A 364 -10.60 -4.53 2.47
N PRO A 365 -10.52 -4.43 3.82
CA PRO A 365 -11.58 -3.79 4.60
C PRO A 365 -11.73 -2.29 4.30
N PHE A 366 -10.65 -1.58 3.97
CA PHE A 366 -10.73 -0.19 3.53
C PHE A 366 -11.58 -0.06 2.26
N PHE A 367 -11.23 -0.79 1.19
CA PHE A 367 -11.96 -0.73 -0.07
C PHE A 367 -13.41 -1.24 0.04
N LEU A 368 -13.68 -2.26 0.86
CA LEU A 368 -15.06 -2.72 1.12
C LEU A 368 -15.93 -1.65 1.77
N LEU A 369 -15.35 -0.85 2.68
CA LEU A 369 -16.07 0.19 3.41
C LEU A 369 -16.13 1.53 2.67
N SER A 370 -15.19 1.84 1.77
CA SER A 370 -15.05 3.18 1.19
C SER A 370 -15.35 3.27 -0.31
N THR A 371 -15.42 2.12 -1.03
CA THR A 371 -15.57 2.11 -2.49
C THR A 371 -16.61 1.08 -2.94
N PRO A 372 -16.97 1.06 -4.23
CA PRO A 372 -17.74 -0.05 -4.80
C PRO A 372 -17.06 -1.39 -4.55
N LYS A 373 -17.82 -2.41 -4.13
CA LYS A 373 -17.31 -3.73 -3.72
C LYS A 373 -16.36 -4.39 -4.73
N LYS A 374 -16.52 -4.08 -6.03
CA LYS A 374 -15.72 -4.65 -7.11
C LYS A 374 -14.21 -4.41 -6.95
N ILE A 375 -13.81 -3.29 -6.36
CA ILE A 375 -12.40 -2.95 -6.11
C ILE A 375 -11.77 -3.96 -5.14
N ALA A 376 -12.44 -4.23 -4.03
CA ALA A 376 -11.99 -5.24 -3.07
C ALA A 376 -12.13 -6.67 -3.62
N GLU A 377 -13.20 -6.97 -4.37
CA GLU A 377 -13.38 -8.27 -5.04
C GLU A 377 -12.22 -8.59 -5.97
N ASN A 378 -11.67 -7.62 -6.69
CA ASN A 378 -10.53 -7.83 -7.57
C ASN A 378 -9.27 -8.27 -6.79
N LEU A 379 -9.03 -7.78 -5.58
CA LEU A 379 -7.96 -8.26 -4.70
C LEU A 379 -8.19 -9.72 -4.26
N LEU A 380 -9.44 -10.07 -3.94
CA LEU A 380 -9.80 -11.44 -3.58
C LEU A 380 -9.73 -12.40 -4.78
N ILE A 381 -10.11 -11.95 -5.98
CA ILE A 381 -9.97 -12.72 -7.22
C ILE A 381 -8.49 -12.92 -7.57
N TYR A 382 -7.64 -11.92 -7.31
CA TYR A 382 -6.20 -12.07 -7.46
C TYR A 382 -5.67 -13.25 -6.62
N ARG A 383 -6.10 -13.38 -5.36
CA ARG A 383 -5.74 -14.53 -4.50
C ARG A 383 -6.33 -15.84 -5.02
N TYR A 384 -7.60 -15.84 -5.45
CA TYR A 384 -8.22 -17.04 -6.02
C TYR A 384 -7.43 -17.59 -7.22
N LYS A 385 -6.97 -16.71 -8.12
CA LYS A 385 -6.14 -17.11 -9.27
C LYS A 385 -4.83 -17.78 -8.87
N GLN A 386 -4.34 -17.55 -7.66
CA GLN A 386 -3.13 -18.17 -7.12
C GLN A 386 -3.39 -19.49 -6.39
N LEU A 387 -4.65 -19.91 -6.22
CA LEU A 387 -4.98 -21.15 -5.48
C LEU A 387 -4.26 -22.39 -6.00
N PRO A 388 -4.14 -22.65 -7.32
CA PRO A 388 -3.38 -23.81 -7.81
C PRO A 388 -1.91 -23.79 -7.37
N LYS A 389 -1.29 -22.62 -7.36
CA LYS A 389 0.08 -22.44 -6.86
C LYS A 389 0.19 -22.60 -5.35
N ALA A 390 -0.78 -22.12 -4.59
CA ALA A 390 -0.83 -22.30 -3.15
C ALA A 390 -0.96 -23.79 -2.76
N ILE A 391 -1.71 -24.58 -3.55
CA ILE A 391 -1.78 -26.05 -3.39
C ILE A 391 -0.43 -26.70 -3.73
N GLU A 392 0.22 -26.27 -4.82
CA GLU A 392 1.55 -26.76 -5.17
C GLU A 392 2.59 -26.41 -4.09
N ASN A 393 2.56 -25.20 -3.53
CA ASN A 393 3.43 -24.78 -2.43
C ASN A 393 3.24 -25.66 -1.18
N ALA A 394 2.00 -25.93 -0.80
CA ALA A 394 1.70 -26.83 0.32
C ALA A 394 2.22 -28.24 0.05
N ARG A 395 2.04 -28.79 -1.16
CA ARG A 395 2.54 -30.11 -1.55
C ARG A 395 4.07 -30.21 -1.47
N LYS A 396 4.80 -29.15 -1.87
CA LYS A 396 6.26 -29.07 -1.75
C LYS A 396 6.73 -29.20 -0.29
N LEU A 397 5.90 -28.81 0.67
CA LEU A 397 6.14 -28.90 2.10
C LEU A 397 5.57 -30.15 2.75
N GLY A 398 5.02 -31.10 1.96
CA GLY A 398 4.52 -32.39 2.43
C GLY A 398 3.04 -32.41 2.83
N PHE A 399 2.25 -31.39 2.43
CA PHE A 399 0.80 -31.36 2.65
C PHE A 399 0.07 -31.83 1.39
N ASP A 400 -0.95 -32.65 1.56
CA ASP A 400 -1.66 -33.35 0.48
C ASP A 400 -3.14 -32.95 0.37
N HIS A 401 -3.88 -33.71 -0.45
CA HIS A 401 -5.35 -33.67 -0.56
C HIS A 401 -5.91 -32.26 -0.84
N GLY A 402 -5.23 -31.47 -1.66
CA GLY A 402 -5.67 -30.13 -2.01
C GLY A 402 -5.55 -29.08 -0.89
N ALA A 403 -4.70 -29.36 0.11
CA ALA A 403 -4.29 -28.36 1.10
C ALA A 403 -3.57 -27.20 0.39
N ALA A 404 -3.88 -25.97 0.75
CA ALA A 404 -3.23 -24.79 0.19
C ALA A 404 -2.48 -23.98 1.25
N LEU A 405 -1.23 -23.62 0.95
CA LEU A 405 -0.48 -22.62 1.69
C LEU A 405 -0.15 -21.46 0.75
N PHE A 406 -0.87 -20.38 0.90
CA PHE A 406 -0.59 -19.17 0.14
C PHE A 406 0.76 -18.59 0.51
N PRO A 407 1.55 -18.09 -0.46
CA PRO A 407 2.83 -17.47 -0.16
C PRO A 407 2.70 -16.27 0.78
N GLN A 408 3.70 -16.07 1.62
CA GLN A 408 3.85 -14.85 2.44
C GLN A 408 4.12 -13.66 1.53
N VAL A 409 4.98 -13.86 0.55
CA VAL A 409 5.47 -12.83 -0.37
C VAL A 409 5.36 -13.36 -1.79
N THR A 410 4.53 -12.73 -2.62
CA THR A 410 4.35 -13.19 -4.00
C THR A 410 3.72 -12.14 -4.92
N SER A 411 3.96 -12.25 -6.23
CA SER A 411 3.14 -11.63 -7.26
C SER A 411 2.46 -12.65 -8.18
N ASN A 412 3.06 -13.83 -8.37
CA ASN A 412 2.58 -14.87 -9.30
C ASN A 412 2.15 -16.19 -8.62
N GLY A 413 2.15 -16.24 -7.28
CA GLY A 413 1.83 -17.45 -6.51
C GLY A 413 3.04 -18.26 -6.05
N GLU A 414 4.26 -17.97 -6.52
CA GLU A 414 5.49 -18.54 -5.97
C GLU A 414 5.94 -17.81 -4.71
N GLU A 415 6.44 -18.55 -3.71
CA GLU A 415 6.97 -17.96 -2.47
C GLU A 415 8.32 -17.29 -2.71
N CYS A 416 8.44 -16.02 -2.34
CA CYS A 416 9.65 -15.22 -2.55
C CYS A 416 10.54 -15.23 -1.30
N HIS A 417 11.15 -16.36 -0.96
CA HIS A 417 11.99 -16.54 0.23
C HIS A 417 13.20 -15.58 0.31
N SER A 418 13.69 -15.07 -0.81
CA SER A 418 14.77 -14.09 -0.82
C SER A 418 14.34 -12.68 -0.41
N GLU A 419 13.03 -12.41 -0.39
CA GLU A 419 12.48 -11.14 0.08
C GLU A 419 12.13 -11.18 1.57
N TRP A 420 11.83 -12.37 2.11
CA TRP A 420 11.53 -12.58 3.51
C TRP A 420 11.99 -13.97 3.96
N GLU A 421 12.84 -14.05 4.98
CA GLU A 421 13.57 -15.28 5.32
C GLU A 421 12.73 -16.28 6.13
N ILE A 422 11.79 -15.79 6.94
CA ILE A 422 10.97 -16.61 7.86
C ILE A 422 9.62 -17.04 7.29
N THR A 423 9.50 -17.11 5.96
CA THR A 423 8.25 -17.45 5.27
C THR A 423 7.66 -18.81 5.65
N PHE A 424 8.47 -19.76 6.07
CA PHE A 424 7.97 -21.09 6.50
C PHE A 424 7.30 -21.07 7.86
N GLU A 425 7.64 -20.14 8.71
CA GLU A 425 7.16 -20.06 10.08
C GLU A 425 5.89 -19.21 10.19
N GLU A 426 5.74 -18.18 9.35
CA GLU A 426 4.61 -17.25 9.36
C GLU A 426 3.36 -17.82 8.66
N VAL A 427 2.94 -19.02 9.04
CA VAL A 427 1.81 -19.73 8.41
C VAL A 427 0.45 -19.08 8.69
N HIS A 428 0.38 -18.18 9.68
CA HIS A 428 -0.82 -17.43 10.04
C HIS A 428 -1.40 -16.59 8.89
N ARG A 429 -0.58 -16.23 7.90
CA ARG A 429 -1.01 -15.49 6.69
C ARG A 429 -2.17 -16.13 5.95
N ASN A 430 -2.27 -17.47 5.98
CA ASN A 430 -3.38 -18.21 5.40
C ASN A 430 -4.75 -17.77 5.96
N ASN A 431 -4.80 -17.49 7.25
CA ASN A 431 -6.04 -17.11 7.92
C ASN A 431 -6.55 -15.74 7.47
N MET A 432 -5.64 -14.83 7.10
CA MET A 432 -6.03 -13.49 6.66
C MET A 432 -6.82 -13.50 5.35
N ILE A 433 -6.56 -14.46 4.45
CA ILE A 433 -7.32 -14.61 3.22
C ILE A 433 -8.76 -15.04 3.54
N VAL A 434 -8.94 -16.03 4.43
CA VAL A 434 -10.26 -16.46 4.88
C VAL A 434 -11.00 -15.34 5.64
N TYR A 435 -10.27 -14.59 6.48
CA TYR A 435 -10.82 -13.42 7.15
C TYR A 435 -11.29 -12.34 6.17
N ALA A 436 -10.52 -12.05 5.12
CA ALA A 436 -10.91 -11.08 4.09
C ALA A 436 -12.16 -11.53 3.31
N ILE A 437 -12.28 -12.83 3.02
CA ILE A 437 -13.49 -13.42 2.42
C ILE A 437 -14.70 -13.26 3.35
N LEU A 438 -14.53 -13.52 4.65
CA LEU A 438 -15.58 -13.29 5.66
C LEU A 438 -15.98 -11.81 5.72
N GLN A 439 -15.01 -10.88 5.71
CA GLN A 439 -15.28 -9.44 5.70
C GLN A 439 -16.07 -9.03 4.46
N HIS A 440 -15.76 -9.60 3.29
CA HIS A 440 -16.53 -9.34 2.07
C HIS A 440 -17.99 -9.70 2.26
N ALA A 441 -18.32 -10.92 2.70
CA ALA A 441 -19.70 -11.33 2.94
C ALA A 441 -20.40 -10.45 3.99
N THR A 442 -19.70 -10.14 5.08
CA THR A 442 -20.25 -9.36 6.20
C THR A 442 -20.59 -7.94 5.80
N LEU A 443 -19.73 -7.28 5.01
CA LEU A 443 -19.88 -5.87 4.63
C LEU A 443 -20.78 -5.66 3.43
N THR A 444 -20.76 -6.58 2.47
CA THR A 444 -21.55 -6.46 1.24
C THR A 444 -22.92 -7.13 1.33
N GLY A 445 -23.09 -8.10 2.23
CA GLY A 445 -24.30 -8.93 2.34
C GLY A 445 -24.48 -9.92 1.18
N THR A 446 -23.48 -10.08 0.29
CA THR A 446 -23.58 -10.97 -0.87
C THR A 446 -22.71 -12.20 -0.70
N LEU A 447 -23.20 -13.34 -1.18
CA LEU A 447 -22.49 -14.63 -1.11
C LEU A 447 -21.98 -15.10 -2.48
N GLU A 448 -22.26 -14.35 -3.55
CA GLU A 448 -21.85 -14.73 -4.92
C GLU A 448 -20.34 -14.99 -5.02
N TYR A 449 -19.50 -14.10 -4.47
CA TYR A 449 -18.06 -14.29 -4.48
C TYR A 449 -17.66 -15.59 -3.78
N ILE A 450 -18.30 -15.90 -2.64
CA ILE A 450 -18.01 -17.13 -1.89
C ILE A 450 -18.44 -18.35 -2.65
N ALA A 451 -19.65 -18.34 -3.24
CA ALA A 451 -20.18 -19.45 -4.02
C ALA A 451 -19.33 -19.77 -5.26
N HIS A 452 -18.83 -18.74 -5.95
CA HIS A 452 -18.08 -18.95 -7.19
C HIS A 452 -16.57 -19.15 -6.99
N TYR A 453 -15.98 -18.57 -5.93
CA TYR A 453 -14.51 -18.53 -5.74
C TYR A 453 -14.07 -18.82 -4.30
N GLY A 454 -14.67 -18.12 -3.33
CA GLY A 454 -14.14 -18.07 -1.97
C GLY A 454 -14.21 -19.39 -1.21
N LEU A 455 -15.27 -20.19 -1.40
CA LEU A 455 -15.44 -21.45 -0.69
C LEU A 455 -14.37 -22.49 -1.07
N GLU A 456 -13.95 -22.53 -2.32
CA GLU A 456 -12.86 -23.37 -2.79
C GLU A 456 -11.54 -23.03 -2.07
N VAL A 457 -11.24 -21.72 -1.94
CA VAL A 457 -10.08 -21.23 -1.18
C VAL A 457 -10.17 -21.63 0.29
N MET A 458 -11.34 -21.44 0.91
CA MET A 458 -11.56 -21.76 2.34
C MET A 458 -11.38 -23.23 2.64
N ILE A 459 -11.89 -24.13 1.78
CA ILE A 459 -11.70 -25.59 1.91
C ILE A 459 -10.21 -25.93 1.86
N ALA A 460 -9.49 -25.42 0.87
CA ALA A 460 -8.08 -25.71 0.67
C ALA A 460 -7.20 -25.20 1.83
N VAL A 461 -7.50 -24.02 2.37
CA VAL A 461 -6.83 -23.47 3.57
C VAL A 461 -7.17 -24.31 4.82
N SER A 462 -8.42 -24.73 4.98
CA SER A 462 -8.83 -25.59 6.10
C SER A 462 -8.15 -26.97 6.08
N ARG A 463 -7.94 -27.54 4.90
CA ARG A 463 -7.15 -28.77 4.71
C ARG A 463 -5.69 -28.60 5.11
N PHE A 464 -5.09 -27.46 4.82
CA PHE A 464 -3.75 -27.13 5.30
C PHE A 464 -3.71 -27.16 6.84
N TRP A 465 -4.64 -26.47 7.49
CA TRP A 465 -4.67 -26.41 8.95
C TRP A 465 -4.92 -27.77 9.59
N SER A 466 -5.82 -28.60 9.03
CA SER A 466 -6.11 -29.92 9.57
C SER A 466 -4.91 -30.87 9.53
N GLN A 467 -3.96 -30.62 8.62
CA GLN A 467 -2.70 -31.38 8.50
C GLN A 467 -1.54 -30.71 9.27
N ARG A 468 -1.59 -29.38 9.46
CA ARG A 468 -0.51 -28.64 10.13
C ARG A 468 -0.51 -28.77 11.65
N VAL A 469 -1.67 -29.00 12.25
CA VAL A 469 -1.79 -29.23 13.68
C VAL A 469 -1.27 -30.60 14.07
N SER A 470 -0.70 -30.70 15.27
CA SER A 470 -0.29 -31.97 15.88
C SER A 470 -1.10 -32.23 17.15
N PHE A 471 -1.50 -33.48 17.38
CA PHE A 471 -2.16 -33.85 18.65
C PHE A 471 -1.13 -34.15 19.75
N SER A 472 -1.11 -33.31 20.78
CA SER A 472 -0.24 -33.49 21.95
C SER A 472 -0.86 -34.46 22.95
N GLN A 473 -0.28 -35.65 23.09
CA GLN A 473 -0.73 -36.63 24.07
C GLN A 473 -0.65 -36.10 25.53
N PRO A 474 0.43 -35.38 25.93
CA PRO A 474 0.49 -34.84 27.29
C PRO A 474 -0.57 -33.75 27.57
N LYS A 475 -0.88 -32.91 26.58
CA LYS A 475 -1.88 -31.82 26.71
C LYS A 475 -3.31 -32.30 26.42
N GLN A 476 -3.51 -33.45 25.74
CA GLN A 476 -4.79 -33.92 25.20
C GLN A 476 -5.47 -32.81 24.32
N LYS A 477 -4.66 -32.03 23.60
CA LYS A 477 -5.03 -30.89 22.80
C LYS A 477 -4.27 -30.87 21.47
N TYR A 478 -4.83 -30.22 20.46
CA TYR A 478 -4.09 -29.89 19.25
C TYR A 478 -3.16 -28.69 19.49
N VAL A 479 -1.94 -28.78 18.98
CA VAL A 479 -0.87 -27.79 19.11
C VAL A 479 -0.33 -27.43 17.73
N ILE A 480 0.22 -26.23 17.60
CA ILE A 480 0.96 -25.78 16.41
C ILE A 480 2.39 -25.45 16.85
N LEU A 481 3.34 -26.19 16.29
CA LEU A 481 4.75 -26.11 16.69
C LEU A 481 5.59 -25.44 15.60
N GLY A 482 6.68 -24.76 16.00
CA GLY A 482 7.66 -24.19 15.09
C GLY A 482 7.04 -23.14 14.16
N VAL A 483 6.48 -22.09 14.71
CA VAL A 483 5.87 -20.98 13.98
C VAL A 483 6.38 -19.64 14.47
N THR A 484 6.28 -18.65 13.61
CA THR A 484 6.41 -17.23 13.97
C THR A 484 5.02 -16.61 13.83
N GLY A 485 4.54 -15.97 14.87
CA GLY A 485 3.30 -15.19 14.85
C GLY A 485 3.48 -13.87 14.09
N PRO A 486 2.49 -12.98 14.15
CA PRO A 486 2.66 -11.62 13.61
C PRO A 486 3.85 -10.88 14.21
N ASP A 487 4.15 -11.10 15.49
CA ASP A 487 5.35 -10.56 16.12
C ASP A 487 6.60 -11.32 15.69
N GLU A 488 7.33 -10.76 14.75
CA GLU A 488 8.53 -11.36 14.16
C GLU A 488 9.74 -11.39 15.12
N TYR A 489 9.63 -10.80 16.33
CA TYR A 489 10.65 -10.89 17.37
C TYR A 489 10.53 -12.18 18.21
N GLU A 490 9.54 -13.00 17.90
CA GLU A 490 9.32 -14.34 18.45
C GLU A 490 9.38 -15.40 17.35
N ASN A 491 10.58 -15.83 16.99
CA ASN A 491 10.78 -16.81 15.92
C ASN A 491 10.74 -18.25 16.41
N ASN A 492 10.24 -19.15 15.59
CA ASN A 492 10.24 -20.59 15.77
C ASN A 492 9.71 -21.03 17.15
N VAL A 493 8.61 -20.41 17.55
CA VAL A 493 7.94 -20.67 18.84
C VAL A 493 6.87 -21.73 18.70
N ASN A 494 6.43 -22.26 19.83
CA ASN A 494 5.32 -23.22 19.89
C ASN A 494 4.07 -22.51 20.41
N ASN A 495 2.93 -22.88 19.82
CA ASN A 495 1.61 -22.44 20.28
C ASN A 495 1.47 -20.92 20.36
N ASN A 496 1.87 -20.21 19.26
CA ASN A 496 1.53 -18.79 19.18
C ASN A 496 0.00 -18.65 19.24
N TRP A 497 -0.47 -17.89 20.23
CA TRP A 497 -1.90 -17.75 20.53
C TRP A 497 -2.69 -17.27 19.32
N TYR A 498 -2.20 -16.24 18.63
CA TYR A 498 -2.88 -15.71 17.44
C TYR A 498 -3.00 -16.76 16.33
N THR A 499 -1.91 -17.50 16.06
CA THR A 499 -1.89 -18.56 15.05
C THR A 499 -2.88 -19.67 15.38
N ASN A 500 -2.90 -20.15 16.63
CA ASN A 500 -3.80 -21.20 17.09
C ASN A 500 -5.27 -20.73 17.05
N TYR A 501 -5.54 -19.53 17.57
CA TYR A 501 -6.89 -18.99 17.61
C TYR A 501 -7.44 -18.73 16.20
N SER A 502 -6.66 -18.11 15.32
CA SER A 502 -7.09 -17.83 13.94
C SER A 502 -7.25 -19.10 13.10
N CYS A 503 -6.47 -20.18 13.40
CA CYS A 503 -6.71 -21.50 12.83
C CYS A 503 -8.14 -22.01 13.17
N MET A 504 -8.53 -21.98 14.46
CA MET A 504 -9.89 -22.34 14.87
C MET A 504 -10.94 -21.51 14.11
N ARG A 505 -10.77 -20.20 14.08
CA ARG A 505 -11.72 -19.29 13.41
C ARG A 505 -11.82 -19.54 11.90
N CYS A 506 -10.72 -19.92 11.27
CA CYS A 506 -10.70 -20.31 9.87
C CYS A 506 -11.57 -21.57 9.62
N LEU A 507 -11.38 -22.61 10.43
CA LEU A 507 -12.15 -23.85 10.33
C LEU A 507 -13.65 -23.63 10.60
N GLU A 508 -14.00 -22.87 11.65
CA GLU A 508 -15.39 -22.51 11.97
C GLU A 508 -16.06 -21.73 10.85
N THR A 509 -15.35 -20.74 10.30
CA THR A 509 -15.84 -19.92 9.20
C THR A 509 -16.11 -20.76 7.96
N THR A 510 -15.20 -21.70 7.63
CA THR A 510 -15.36 -22.60 6.49
C THR A 510 -16.56 -23.52 6.68
N LEU A 511 -16.74 -24.14 7.86
CA LEU A 511 -17.90 -24.98 8.18
C LEU A 511 -19.21 -24.22 8.02
N SER A 512 -19.26 -23.00 8.55
CA SER A 512 -20.46 -22.14 8.42
C SER A 512 -20.82 -21.84 6.97
N PHE A 513 -19.84 -21.49 6.14
CA PHE A 513 -20.10 -21.19 4.72
C PHE A 513 -20.38 -22.45 3.90
N LEU A 514 -19.85 -23.61 4.22
CA LEU A 514 -20.27 -24.87 3.59
C LEU A 514 -21.78 -25.10 3.76
N GLU A 515 -22.30 -24.89 4.97
CA GLU A 515 -23.75 -25.07 5.26
C GLU A 515 -24.61 -23.99 4.58
N ILE A 516 -24.13 -22.73 4.57
CA ILE A 516 -24.85 -21.60 3.96
C ILE A 516 -24.91 -21.77 2.45
N ILE A 517 -23.78 -22.08 1.79
CA ILE A 517 -23.70 -22.22 0.33
C ILE A 517 -24.45 -23.46 -0.15
N ALA A 518 -24.37 -24.58 0.58
CA ALA A 518 -25.16 -25.78 0.28
C ALA A 518 -26.67 -25.49 0.22
N ARG A 519 -27.15 -24.59 1.08
CA ARG A 519 -28.57 -24.20 1.13
C ARG A 519 -28.95 -23.14 0.10
N GLN A 520 -28.11 -22.14 -0.14
CA GLN A 520 -28.47 -20.97 -0.96
C GLN A 520 -27.99 -21.08 -2.42
N TYR A 521 -26.92 -21.85 -2.68
CA TYR A 521 -26.30 -22.05 -3.99
C TYR A 521 -25.98 -23.53 -4.21
N PRO A 522 -27.01 -24.43 -4.23
CA PRO A 522 -26.80 -25.87 -4.25
C PRO A 522 -26.02 -26.39 -5.45
N ASP A 523 -26.20 -25.78 -6.63
CA ASP A 523 -25.49 -26.17 -7.84
C ASP A 523 -24.00 -25.82 -7.74
N GLU A 524 -23.64 -24.64 -7.23
CA GLU A 524 -22.27 -24.23 -7.01
C GLU A 524 -21.62 -25.07 -5.89
N TYR A 525 -22.36 -25.38 -4.84
CA TYR A 525 -21.89 -26.29 -3.81
C TYR A 525 -21.53 -27.67 -4.38
N ALA A 526 -22.42 -28.24 -5.21
CA ALA A 526 -22.15 -29.53 -5.86
C ALA A 526 -20.94 -29.47 -6.78
N ARG A 527 -20.78 -28.38 -7.54
CA ARG A 527 -19.59 -28.13 -8.38
C ARG A 527 -18.32 -28.10 -7.52
N ILE A 528 -18.32 -27.32 -6.44
CA ILE A 528 -17.16 -27.20 -5.54
C ILE A 528 -16.82 -28.53 -4.88
N CYS A 529 -17.80 -29.28 -4.38
CA CYS A 529 -17.58 -30.61 -3.83
C CYS A 529 -16.91 -31.56 -4.85
N SER A 530 -17.36 -31.49 -6.12
CA SER A 530 -16.80 -32.30 -7.20
C SER A 530 -15.35 -31.93 -7.51
N ILE A 531 -15.04 -30.64 -7.74
CA ILE A 531 -13.68 -30.20 -8.14
C ILE A 531 -12.67 -30.32 -7.00
N THR A 532 -13.12 -30.15 -5.76
CA THR A 532 -12.26 -30.27 -4.56
C THR A 532 -12.20 -31.69 -4.03
N ASN A 533 -13.04 -32.59 -4.55
CA ASN A 533 -13.21 -33.96 -4.00
C ASN A 533 -13.48 -33.92 -2.48
N LEU A 534 -14.40 -33.05 -2.02
CA LEU A 534 -14.70 -32.84 -0.61
C LEU A 534 -15.44 -34.05 -0.01
N ASN A 535 -14.86 -34.68 1.01
CA ASN A 535 -15.56 -35.58 1.91
C ASN A 535 -16.11 -34.82 3.10
N TYR A 536 -17.30 -34.21 2.93
CA TYR A 536 -17.88 -33.33 3.95
C TYR A 536 -17.97 -33.97 5.34
N THR A 537 -18.39 -35.26 5.43
CA THR A 537 -18.57 -35.93 6.72
C THR A 537 -17.25 -36.05 7.46
N GLU A 538 -16.26 -36.63 6.82
CA GLU A 538 -14.97 -36.89 7.44
C GLU A 538 -14.20 -35.59 7.75
N GLU A 539 -14.14 -34.69 6.77
CA GLU A 539 -13.40 -33.43 6.92
C GLU A 539 -14.05 -32.52 7.97
N SER A 540 -15.39 -32.41 8.00
CA SER A 540 -16.08 -31.59 8.98
C SER A 540 -15.97 -32.13 10.40
N GLU A 541 -16.01 -33.47 10.60
CA GLU A 541 -15.77 -34.10 11.92
C GLU A 541 -14.35 -33.81 12.40
N ARG A 542 -13.36 -33.92 11.51
CA ARG A 542 -11.96 -33.62 11.83
C ARG A 542 -11.77 -32.14 12.20
N TRP A 543 -12.39 -31.23 11.45
CA TRP A 543 -12.29 -29.79 11.73
C TRP A 543 -12.96 -29.40 13.04
N ARG A 544 -14.13 -29.97 13.36
CA ARG A 544 -14.81 -29.75 14.67
C ARG A 544 -13.96 -30.26 15.83
N ASP A 545 -13.36 -31.42 15.68
CA ASP A 545 -12.47 -32.00 16.71
C ASP A 545 -11.25 -31.08 16.97
N ILE A 546 -10.65 -30.49 15.91
CA ILE A 546 -9.55 -29.55 16.07
C ILE A 546 -10.02 -28.26 16.77
N ILE A 547 -11.18 -27.72 16.38
CA ILE A 547 -11.76 -26.51 17.00
C ILE A 547 -11.96 -26.72 18.50
N GLU A 548 -12.60 -27.83 18.88
CA GLU A 548 -12.93 -28.10 20.28
C GLU A 548 -11.70 -28.33 21.16
N ARG A 549 -10.66 -28.94 20.60
CA ARG A 549 -9.48 -29.34 21.35
C ARG A 549 -8.22 -28.53 21.03
N MET A 550 -8.32 -27.38 20.40
CA MET A 550 -7.15 -26.53 20.18
C MET A 550 -6.58 -26.00 21.50
N TYR A 551 -5.26 -26.04 21.63
CA TYR A 551 -4.58 -25.45 22.77
C TYR A 551 -4.40 -23.95 22.57
N LEU A 552 -4.86 -23.18 23.53
CA LEU A 552 -4.68 -21.72 23.61
C LEU A 552 -3.94 -21.41 24.90
N PRO A 553 -2.71 -20.89 24.84
CA PRO A 553 -1.98 -20.52 26.05
C PRO A 553 -2.61 -19.29 26.74
N GLU A 554 -2.82 -19.38 28.04
CA GLU A 554 -3.45 -18.34 28.85
C GLU A 554 -2.87 -18.30 30.26
N ASP A 555 -2.98 -17.15 30.91
CA ASP A 555 -2.72 -16.93 32.35
C ASP A 555 -4.05 -16.58 33.03
N PRO A 556 -4.73 -17.54 33.64
CA PRO A 556 -6.02 -17.31 34.30
C PRO A 556 -5.95 -16.35 35.50
N GLU A 557 -4.80 -16.28 36.19
CA GLU A 557 -4.64 -15.38 37.35
C GLU A 557 -4.62 -13.92 36.92
N ARG A 558 -3.93 -13.62 35.81
CA ARG A 558 -3.91 -12.28 35.21
C ARG A 558 -5.10 -12.03 34.29
N GLY A 559 -5.78 -13.08 33.83
CA GLY A 559 -6.86 -13.04 32.85
C GLY A 559 -6.39 -12.51 31.49
N ILE A 560 -5.22 -12.99 31.05
CA ILE A 560 -4.61 -12.65 29.76
C ILE A 560 -4.31 -13.90 28.93
N PHE A 561 -4.24 -13.73 27.63
CA PHE A 561 -3.70 -14.74 26.73
C PHE A 561 -2.17 -14.61 26.66
N ILE A 562 -1.47 -15.75 26.62
CA ILE A 562 -0.01 -15.75 26.52
C ILE A 562 0.37 -15.85 25.04
N GLN A 563 1.28 -15.00 24.58
CA GLN A 563 1.64 -14.90 23.17
C GLN A 563 2.12 -16.24 22.57
N ASN A 564 2.95 -16.99 23.31
CA ASN A 564 3.44 -18.31 22.92
C ASN A 564 3.95 -19.07 24.16
N ASP A 565 4.22 -20.36 24.00
CA ASP A 565 4.89 -21.13 25.06
C ASP A 565 6.25 -20.50 25.42
N GLY A 566 6.49 -20.25 26.71
CA GLY A 566 7.75 -19.67 27.22
C GLY A 566 7.83 -18.14 27.20
N TYR A 567 6.84 -17.41 26.70
CA TYR A 567 6.87 -15.95 26.68
C TYR A 567 6.99 -15.35 28.10
N MET A 568 6.30 -15.96 29.07
CA MET A 568 6.31 -15.50 30.47
C MET A 568 7.61 -15.83 31.23
N ASP A 569 8.53 -16.58 30.65
CA ASP A 569 9.85 -16.87 31.21
C ASP A 569 10.85 -15.74 30.95
N LYS A 570 10.49 -14.77 30.12
CA LYS A 570 11.30 -13.59 29.79
C LYS A 570 11.23 -12.54 30.91
N VAL A 571 12.27 -11.69 30.98
CA VAL A 571 12.27 -10.52 31.88
C VAL A 571 11.35 -9.46 31.27
N LEU A 572 10.16 -9.31 31.83
CA LEU A 572 9.16 -8.35 31.33
C LEU A 572 9.55 -6.91 31.72
N GLN A 573 9.65 -6.04 30.73
CA GLN A 573 10.03 -4.62 30.89
C GLN A 573 9.24 -3.74 29.91
N SER A 574 8.88 -2.54 30.36
CA SER A 574 8.34 -1.51 29.47
C SER A 574 9.38 -1.05 28.45
N THR A 575 8.92 -0.65 27.28
CA THR A 575 9.77 0.00 26.25
C THR A 575 10.49 1.24 26.76
N ASP A 576 10.03 1.88 27.86
CA ASP A 576 10.71 3.00 28.48
C ASP A 576 12.11 2.66 29.01
N ALA A 577 12.39 1.37 29.24
CA ALA A 577 13.71 0.87 29.63
C ALA A 577 14.73 0.86 28.47
N ILE A 578 14.29 1.02 27.22
CA ILE A 578 15.17 1.07 26.05
C ILE A 578 15.74 2.48 25.90
N PRO A 579 17.09 2.63 25.89
CA PRO A 579 17.71 3.93 25.66
C PRO A 579 17.25 4.53 24.32
N ALA A 580 17.02 5.84 24.30
CA ALA A 580 16.55 6.53 23.08
C ALA A 580 17.51 6.38 21.89
N GLY A 581 18.81 6.27 22.12
CA GLY A 581 19.82 6.06 21.08
C GLY A 581 19.90 4.61 20.56
N GLU A 582 19.15 3.66 21.13
CA GLU A 582 19.07 2.28 20.70
C GLU A 582 17.75 1.95 19.96
N ARG A 583 17.01 2.98 19.56
CA ARG A 583 15.75 2.82 18.80
C ARG A 583 15.92 3.28 17.35
N PRO A 584 15.36 2.51 16.36
CA PRO A 584 14.64 1.24 16.53
C PRO A 584 15.58 0.07 16.88
N ILE A 585 15.13 -0.86 17.75
CA ILE A 585 16.03 -1.91 18.26
C ILE A 585 16.52 -2.88 17.17
N ASN A 586 15.74 -3.08 16.10
CA ASN A 586 16.14 -3.90 14.96
C ASN A 586 17.36 -3.36 14.19
N GLN A 587 17.69 -2.08 14.34
CA GLN A 587 18.86 -1.45 13.72
C GLN A 587 20.08 -1.39 14.67
N TYR A 588 19.85 -1.53 15.99
CA TYR A 588 20.93 -1.35 17.00
C TYR A 588 21.25 -2.59 17.81
N TRP A 589 20.31 -3.55 17.93
CA TRP A 589 20.52 -4.76 18.71
C TRP A 589 20.86 -5.95 17.82
N SER A 590 21.62 -6.91 18.35
CA SER A 590 21.79 -8.21 17.71
C SER A 590 20.48 -8.98 17.74
N TRP A 591 20.28 -9.84 16.74
CA TRP A 591 19.08 -10.68 16.65
C TRP A 591 18.91 -11.56 17.90
N ASP A 592 20.01 -12.14 18.44
CA ASP A 592 20.00 -12.88 19.70
C ASP A 592 19.44 -12.06 20.88
N ARG A 593 19.85 -10.77 21.00
CA ARG A 593 19.36 -9.88 22.07
C ARG A 593 17.87 -9.60 21.91
N ILE A 594 17.39 -9.43 20.69
CA ILE A 594 15.97 -9.22 20.36
C ILE A 594 15.15 -10.45 20.77
N LEU A 595 15.53 -11.66 20.31
CA LEU A 595 14.81 -12.91 20.58
C LEU A 595 14.70 -13.22 22.08
N ARG A 596 15.68 -12.84 22.90
CA ARG A 596 15.66 -13.03 24.36
C ARG A 596 14.90 -11.95 25.10
N SER A 597 14.56 -10.84 24.45
CA SER A 597 13.80 -9.75 25.06
C SER A 597 12.30 -10.03 25.09
N CYS A 598 11.57 -9.29 25.93
CA CYS A 598 10.10 -9.33 25.93
C CYS A 598 9.48 -8.33 24.95
N TYR A 599 10.30 -7.60 24.20
CA TYR A 599 9.79 -6.55 23.32
C TYR A 599 9.13 -7.13 22.07
N ILE A 600 8.02 -6.52 21.70
CA ILE A 600 7.12 -6.93 20.63
C ILE A 600 7.26 -5.95 19.49
N LYS A 601 7.60 -6.45 18.29
CA LYS A 601 7.74 -5.62 17.08
C LYS A 601 6.40 -5.01 16.66
N GLN A 602 5.36 -5.82 16.65
CA GLN A 602 4.01 -5.48 16.19
C GLN A 602 2.94 -6.34 16.87
N SER A 603 1.68 -5.92 16.74
CA SER A 603 0.53 -6.59 17.35
C SER A 603 0.47 -8.09 17.04
N ASP A 604 0.37 -8.93 18.06
CA ASP A 604 0.20 -10.38 17.98
C ASP A 604 -1.11 -10.81 18.65
N VAL A 605 -1.13 -11.05 19.97
CA VAL A 605 -2.38 -11.28 20.72
C VAL A 605 -3.40 -10.18 20.48
N LEU A 606 -2.94 -8.91 20.49
CA LEU A 606 -3.81 -7.76 20.24
C LEU A 606 -4.36 -7.72 18.81
N LEU A 607 -3.67 -8.27 17.83
CA LEU A 607 -4.20 -8.44 16.48
C LEU A 607 -5.40 -9.40 16.48
N GLY A 608 -5.29 -10.55 17.16
CA GLY A 608 -6.39 -11.50 17.27
C GLY A 608 -7.61 -10.90 17.98
N LEU A 609 -7.38 -10.12 19.05
CA LEU A 609 -8.45 -9.41 19.75
C LEU A 609 -9.10 -8.32 18.89
N TYR A 610 -8.38 -7.69 17.99
CA TYR A 610 -8.92 -6.75 17.02
C TYR A 610 -9.77 -7.44 15.94
N LEU A 611 -9.25 -8.49 15.32
CA LEU A 611 -9.92 -9.17 14.21
C LEU A 611 -11.20 -9.88 14.65
N TYR A 612 -11.18 -10.48 15.84
CA TYR A 612 -12.27 -11.29 16.38
C TYR A 612 -12.92 -10.66 17.61
N TYR A 613 -12.97 -9.33 17.61
CA TYR A 613 -13.41 -8.48 18.73
C TYR A 613 -14.67 -8.95 19.45
N PHE A 614 -15.67 -9.40 18.70
CA PHE A 614 -16.97 -9.82 19.27
C PHE A 614 -16.93 -11.12 20.08
N ASN A 615 -15.82 -11.85 20.03
CA ASN A 615 -15.66 -13.07 20.78
C ASN A 615 -15.15 -12.84 22.20
N PHE A 616 -14.81 -11.59 22.53
CA PHE A 616 -14.21 -11.21 23.80
C PHE A 616 -14.97 -10.07 24.44
N ASP A 617 -15.09 -10.11 25.77
CA ASP A 617 -15.62 -8.96 26.50
C ASP A 617 -14.59 -7.82 26.58
N ARG A 618 -15.09 -6.62 26.83
CA ARG A 618 -14.27 -5.40 26.88
C ARG A 618 -13.16 -5.46 27.94
N GLU A 619 -13.43 -6.15 29.04
CA GLU A 619 -12.49 -6.29 30.16
C GLU A 619 -11.32 -7.22 29.80
N THR A 620 -11.57 -8.33 29.12
CA THR A 620 -10.56 -9.22 28.57
C THR A 620 -9.64 -8.47 27.59
N ILE A 621 -10.24 -7.69 26.67
CA ILE A 621 -9.46 -6.84 25.76
C ILE A 621 -8.62 -5.82 26.51
N ARG A 622 -9.17 -5.18 27.55
CA ARG A 622 -8.47 -4.18 28.34
C ARG A 622 -7.25 -4.77 29.06
N ARG A 623 -7.41 -5.94 29.74
CA ARG A 623 -6.31 -6.61 30.43
C ARG A 623 -5.16 -6.98 29.50
N ASN A 624 -5.46 -7.55 28.36
CA ASN A 624 -4.44 -7.90 27.36
C ASN A 624 -3.78 -6.67 26.77
N PHE A 625 -4.53 -5.59 26.48
CA PHE A 625 -3.97 -4.33 26.02
C PHE A 625 -3.02 -3.72 27.03
N GLU A 626 -3.43 -3.65 28.29
CA GLU A 626 -2.60 -3.10 29.39
C GLU A 626 -1.34 -3.91 29.65
N PHE A 627 -1.37 -5.21 29.35
CA PHE A 627 -0.21 -6.09 29.45
C PHE A 627 0.76 -5.92 28.28
N TYR A 628 0.28 -5.98 27.03
CA TYR A 628 1.13 -6.04 25.85
C TYR A 628 1.59 -4.68 25.32
N GLU A 629 0.75 -3.64 25.43
CA GLU A 629 1.06 -2.31 24.90
C GLU A 629 2.36 -1.71 25.45
N PRO A 630 2.66 -1.77 26.76
CA PRO A 630 3.90 -1.22 27.29
C PRO A 630 5.19 -1.90 26.78
N MET A 631 5.08 -3.13 26.26
CA MET A 631 6.20 -3.90 25.72
C MET A 631 6.32 -3.81 24.19
N THR A 632 5.36 -3.16 23.52
CA THR A 632 5.34 -3.06 22.06
C THR A 632 6.16 -1.87 21.58
N VAL A 633 7.22 -2.11 20.81
CA VAL A 633 8.11 -1.06 20.27
C VAL A 633 7.54 -0.34 19.04
N HIS A 634 6.52 -0.91 18.40
CA HIS A 634 5.88 -0.38 17.18
C HIS A 634 6.85 -0.16 16.01
N GLU A 635 7.81 -1.07 15.83
CA GLU A 635 8.79 -1.01 14.74
C GLU A 635 8.27 -1.62 13.42
N SER A 636 6.99 -1.81 13.34
CA SER A 636 6.26 -2.20 12.13
C SER A 636 5.13 -1.23 11.88
N SER A 637 4.93 -0.88 10.61
CA SER A 637 3.83 -0.03 10.16
C SER A 637 2.44 -0.64 10.43
N LEU A 638 2.35 -1.95 10.67
CA LEU A 638 1.09 -2.65 10.94
C LEU A 638 0.62 -2.54 12.40
N SER A 639 1.45 -2.05 13.31
CA SER A 639 1.16 -2.09 14.74
C SER A 639 0.32 -0.91 15.25
N PRO A 640 0.68 0.37 14.99
CA PRO A 640 0.09 1.50 15.70
C PRO A 640 -1.41 1.65 15.48
N HIS A 641 -1.93 1.39 14.26
CA HIS A 641 -3.36 1.55 13.98
C HIS A 641 -4.23 0.52 14.70
N ILE A 642 -3.76 -0.74 14.86
CA ILE A 642 -4.47 -1.79 15.59
C ILE A 642 -4.59 -1.43 17.06
N HIS A 643 -3.47 -1.01 17.66
CA HIS A 643 -3.45 -0.56 19.04
C HIS A 643 -4.29 0.70 19.25
N SER A 644 -4.30 1.64 18.29
CA SER A 644 -5.18 2.81 18.29
C SER A 644 -6.65 2.43 18.35
N ILE A 645 -7.08 1.49 17.50
CA ILE A 645 -8.47 1.01 17.45
C ILE A 645 -8.87 0.37 18.79
N LEU A 646 -8.03 -0.52 19.31
CA LEU A 646 -8.32 -1.19 20.60
C LEU A 646 -8.33 -0.19 21.76
N ALA A 647 -7.38 0.73 21.81
CA ALA A 647 -7.33 1.79 22.84
C ALA A 647 -8.60 2.65 22.83
N ALA A 648 -9.08 3.06 21.65
CA ALA A 648 -10.33 3.81 21.51
C ALA A 648 -11.53 3.02 22.08
N ARG A 649 -11.62 1.74 21.73
CA ARG A 649 -12.71 0.85 22.14
C ARG A 649 -12.75 0.55 23.63
N ILE A 650 -11.60 0.50 24.30
CA ILE A 650 -11.53 0.34 25.77
C ILE A 650 -11.58 1.66 26.53
N GLY A 651 -11.75 2.80 25.83
CA GLY A 651 -11.91 4.12 26.42
C GLY A 651 -10.62 4.86 26.72
N LYS A 652 -9.45 4.36 26.27
CA LYS A 652 -8.14 5.04 26.40
C LYS A 652 -7.93 6.01 25.23
N VAL A 653 -8.80 7.02 25.13
CA VAL A 653 -8.92 7.89 23.94
C VAL A 653 -7.64 8.66 23.62
N GLU A 654 -6.93 9.15 24.65
CA GLU A 654 -5.67 9.87 24.47
C GLU A 654 -4.55 8.95 23.92
N LYS A 655 -4.45 7.73 24.45
CA LYS A 655 -3.51 6.73 23.94
C LYS A 655 -3.87 6.33 22.51
N ALA A 656 -5.15 6.19 22.20
CA ALA A 656 -5.64 5.93 20.85
C ALA A 656 -5.21 7.05 19.89
N TYR A 657 -5.31 8.30 20.31
CA TYR A 657 -4.89 9.45 19.50
C TYR A 657 -3.37 9.46 19.24
N GLN A 658 -2.54 9.21 20.24
CA GLN A 658 -1.09 9.13 20.09
C GLN A 658 -0.69 8.05 19.07
N LEU A 659 -1.27 6.85 19.18
CA LEU A 659 -1.03 5.74 18.27
C LEU A 659 -1.58 6.00 16.86
N PHE A 660 -2.73 6.66 16.75
CA PHE A 660 -3.29 7.11 15.48
C PHE A 660 -2.34 8.11 14.78
N LEU A 661 -1.83 9.07 15.50
CA LEU A 661 -0.90 10.07 14.94
C LEU A 661 0.40 9.39 14.49
N HIS A 662 0.91 8.43 15.25
CA HIS A 662 2.05 7.60 14.85
C HIS A 662 1.75 6.85 13.53
N ALA A 663 0.62 6.13 13.43
CA ALA A 663 0.23 5.42 12.22
C ALA A 663 0.06 6.35 11.00
N THR A 664 -0.54 7.50 11.23
CA THR A 664 -0.92 8.44 10.17
C THR A 664 0.28 9.20 9.61
N ARG A 665 1.29 9.44 10.43
CA ARG A 665 2.48 10.22 10.07
C ARG A 665 3.76 9.38 9.98
N LEU A 666 3.64 8.05 9.97
CA LEU A 666 4.76 7.13 10.01
C LEU A 666 5.85 7.50 8.98
N ASP A 667 5.48 7.68 7.74
CA ASP A 667 6.39 8.01 6.64
C ASP A 667 6.73 9.51 6.58
N LEU A 668 5.77 10.39 6.94
CA LEU A 668 5.97 11.84 6.95
C LEU A 668 6.95 12.33 8.02
N ASP A 669 7.05 11.62 9.12
CA ASP A 669 7.95 11.92 10.22
C ASP A 669 9.11 10.90 10.34
N ASP A 670 9.17 9.93 9.41
CA ASP A 670 10.19 8.88 9.30
C ASP A 670 10.49 8.16 10.63
N TYR A 671 9.42 7.74 11.33
CA TYR A 671 9.54 7.13 12.66
C TYR A 671 10.48 5.92 12.72
N ASN A 672 10.52 5.12 11.67
CA ASN A 672 11.32 3.90 11.62
C ASN A 672 12.67 4.09 10.93
N ASN A 673 13.00 5.32 10.48
CA ASN A 673 14.23 5.62 9.72
C ASN A 673 14.41 4.69 8.50
N GLU A 674 13.33 4.47 7.74
CA GLU A 674 13.28 3.62 6.55
C GLU A 674 12.64 4.31 5.33
N GLY A 675 12.35 5.59 5.44
CA GLY A 675 11.64 6.34 4.40
C GLY A 675 12.42 6.45 3.08
N ASP A 676 13.75 6.34 3.10
CA ASP A 676 14.61 6.29 1.93
C ASP A 676 14.35 5.04 1.05
N GLN A 677 13.86 3.95 1.64
CA GLN A 677 13.55 2.67 0.97
C GLN A 677 12.14 2.63 0.34
N GLY A 678 11.38 3.69 0.48
CA GLY A 678 9.98 3.81 0.03
C GLY A 678 8.97 3.80 1.16
N LEU A 679 7.74 4.21 0.84
CA LEU A 679 6.62 4.36 1.77
C LEU A 679 6.01 3.02 2.21
N HIS A 680 5.19 3.04 3.27
CA HIS A 680 4.50 1.86 3.81
C HIS A 680 3.04 1.78 3.32
N ILE A 681 2.86 1.63 1.99
CA ILE A 681 1.56 1.76 1.31
C ILE A 681 0.47 0.85 1.88
N THR A 682 0.77 -0.44 2.10
CA THR A 682 -0.25 -1.40 2.55
C THR A 682 -0.73 -1.21 3.99
N SER A 683 -0.02 -0.44 4.80
CA SER A 683 -0.45 -0.07 6.16
C SER A 683 -1.19 1.29 6.22
N MET A 684 -1.07 2.11 5.19
CA MET A 684 -1.71 3.44 5.13
C MET A 684 -3.23 3.41 5.34
N PRO A 685 -3.98 2.41 4.78
CA PRO A 685 -5.41 2.27 5.08
C PRO A 685 -5.73 2.08 6.57
N GLY A 686 -4.75 1.60 7.35
CA GLY A 686 -4.88 1.46 8.81
C GLY A 686 -5.21 2.77 9.51
N SER A 687 -4.71 3.91 9.03
CA SER A 687 -5.04 5.24 9.57
C SER A 687 -6.53 5.59 9.37
N TRP A 688 -7.10 5.29 8.21
CA TRP A 688 -8.53 5.44 7.93
C TRP A 688 -9.36 4.49 8.78
N LEU A 689 -8.93 3.22 8.92
CA LEU A 689 -9.60 2.24 9.78
C LEU A 689 -9.56 2.66 11.25
N ALA A 690 -8.50 3.33 11.71
CA ALA A 690 -8.41 3.86 13.07
C ALA A 690 -9.47 4.95 13.32
N VAL A 691 -9.78 5.81 12.34
CA VAL A 691 -10.90 6.75 12.46
C VAL A 691 -12.23 6.01 12.47
N VAL A 692 -12.47 5.15 11.50
CA VAL A 692 -13.78 4.52 11.28
C VAL A 692 -14.06 3.42 12.30
N ARG A 693 -13.16 2.48 12.53
CA ARG A 693 -13.34 1.37 13.47
C ARG A 693 -12.91 1.73 14.90
N GLY A 694 -11.97 2.67 15.05
CA GLY A 694 -11.49 3.13 16.36
C GLY A 694 -12.34 4.26 16.90
N PHE A 695 -12.13 5.49 16.43
CA PHE A 695 -12.80 6.68 16.99
C PHE A 695 -14.30 6.70 16.74
N ALA A 696 -14.79 6.30 15.58
CA ALA A 696 -16.22 6.17 15.35
C ALA A 696 -16.83 4.87 15.93
N GLY A 697 -15.97 3.92 16.33
CA GLY A 697 -16.40 2.66 16.92
C GLY A 697 -17.25 1.80 16.00
N LEU A 698 -17.08 1.95 14.65
CA LEU A 698 -17.89 1.22 13.68
C LEU A 698 -17.64 -0.28 13.77
N GLN A 699 -18.72 -1.02 13.91
CA GLN A 699 -18.76 -2.47 14.03
C GLN A 699 -19.97 -3.03 13.29
N ILE A 700 -19.92 -4.32 12.94
CA ILE A 700 -21.07 -5.04 12.40
C ILE A 700 -21.31 -6.26 13.29
N GLN A 701 -22.43 -6.27 13.98
CA GLN A 701 -22.82 -7.33 14.90
C GLN A 701 -24.21 -7.85 14.53
N GLY A 702 -24.33 -9.15 14.25
CA GLY A 702 -25.62 -9.77 13.88
C GLY A 702 -26.27 -9.13 12.65
N GLY A 703 -25.48 -8.65 11.68
CA GLY A 703 -25.99 -7.96 10.48
C GLY A 703 -26.45 -6.50 10.72
N THR A 704 -26.17 -5.93 11.90
CA THR A 704 -26.48 -4.54 12.20
C THR A 704 -25.21 -3.72 12.28
N LEU A 705 -25.14 -2.60 11.56
CA LEU A 705 -24.08 -1.62 11.68
C LEU A 705 -24.26 -0.83 12.98
N LYS A 706 -23.24 -0.85 13.81
CA LYS A 706 -23.19 -0.18 15.10
C LYS A 706 -22.07 0.85 15.14
N ILE A 707 -22.29 2.00 15.78
CA ILE A 707 -21.26 3.00 16.06
C ILE A 707 -21.30 3.44 17.53
N GLU A 708 -20.11 3.66 18.09
CA GLU A 708 -19.91 4.16 19.47
C GLU A 708 -18.82 5.26 19.45
N PRO A 709 -19.14 6.47 18.93
CA PRO A 709 -18.12 7.46 18.65
C PRO A 709 -17.48 8.07 19.89
N VAL A 710 -16.15 8.21 19.84
CA VAL A 710 -15.36 9.01 20.79
C VAL A 710 -14.60 10.09 20.02
N ILE A 711 -14.26 11.20 20.69
CA ILE A 711 -13.52 12.33 20.13
C ILE A 711 -12.28 12.58 20.98
N PRO A 712 -11.06 12.54 20.42
CA PRO A 712 -9.85 12.98 21.12
C PRO A 712 -9.94 14.45 21.52
N ALA A 713 -9.28 14.82 22.60
CA ALA A 713 -9.34 16.19 23.14
C ALA A 713 -8.90 17.28 22.14
N LYS A 714 -8.01 16.92 21.22
CA LYS A 714 -7.47 17.83 20.19
C LYS A 714 -8.46 18.07 19.02
N TRP A 715 -9.44 17.19 18.81
CA TRP A 715 -10.40 17.32 17.71
C TRP A 715 -11.67 18.02 18.18
N SER A 716 -12.23 18.89 17.33
CA SER A 716 -13.59 19.41 17.51
C SER A 716 -14.66 18.52 16.87
N GLY A 717 -14.27 17.74 15.85
CA GLY A 717 -15.13 16.81 15.14
C GLY A 717 -14.38 16.06 14.06
N TYR A 718 -15.09 15.11 13.42
CA TYR A 718 -14.60 14.39 12.25
C TYR A 718 -15.76 13.86 11.42
N SER A 719 -15.53 13.61 10.13
CA SER A 719 -16.53 13.02 9.25
C SER A 719 -15.92 12.08 8.22
N PHE A 720 -16.71 11.13 7.73
CA PHE A 720 -16.31 10.15 6.73
C PHE A 720 -17.54 9.52 6.07
N LYS A 721 -17.32 8.84 4.93
CA LYS A 721 -18.33 8.01 4.29
C LYS A 721 -18.00 6.54 4.44
N VAL A 722 -19.05 5.69 4.53
CA VAL A 722 -18.91 4.22 4.52
C VAL A 722 -20.01 3.56 3.71
N ASN A 723 -19.65 2.43 3.09
CA ASN A 723 -20.55 1.54 2.37
C ASN A 723 -20.89 0.34 3.25
N TYR A 724 -22.17 0.01 3.34
CA TYR A 724 -22.65 -1.17 4.04
C TYR A 724 -23.94 -1.70 3.40
N LEU A 725 -23.96 -2.99 3.04
CA LEU A 725 -25.11 -3.68 2.40
C LEU A 725 -25.66 -2.90 1.19
N GLY A 726 -24.80 -2.35 0.35
CA GLY A 726 -25.19 -1.56 -0.83
C GLY A 726 -25.74 -0.16 -0.53
N ASN A 727 -25.65 0.30 0.72
CA ASN A 727 -25.98 1.65 1.12
C ASN A 727 -24.71 2.45 1.39
N THR A 728 -24.73 3.77 1.13
CA THR A 728 -23.65 4.70 1.47
C THR A 728 -24.13 5.66 2.56
N LEU A 729 -23.40 5.67 3.68
CA LEU A 729 -23.67 6.54 4.81
C LEU A 729 -22.60 7.62 4.89
N HIS A 730 -23.02 8.86 5.17
CA HIS A 730 -22.14 9.93 5.61
C HIS A 730 -22.33 10.15 7.10
N ILE A 731 -21.26 10.00 7.87
CA ILE A 731 -21.25 10.07 9.33
C ILE A 731 -20.41 11.27 9.74
N GLN A 732 -20.98 12.15 10.53
CA GLN A 732 -20.33 13.33 11.11
C GLN A 732 -20.42 13.25 12.63
N VAL A 733 -19.31 13.38 13.31
CA VAL A 733 -19.21 13.30 14.77
C VAL A 733 -18.60 14.58 15.30
N GLY A 734 -19.37 15.29 16.11
CA GLY A 734 -18.97 16.53 16.76
C GLY A 734 -19.71 16.67 18.10
N LYS A 735 -20.28 17.83 18.37
CA LYS A 735 -21.21 18.04 19.50
C LYS A 735 -22.46 17.16 19.37
N GLU A 736 -22.87 16.92 18.14
CA GLU A 736 -23.92 16.01 17.74
C GLU A 736 -23.34 14.95 16.80
N ILE A 737 -24.01 13.81 16.70
CA ILE A 737 -23.74 12.78 15.70
C ILE A 737 -24.81 12.95 14.62
N LYS A 738 -24.37 13.24 13.37
CA LYS A 738 -25.27 13.33 12.22
C LYS A 738 -24.96 12.20 11.26
N ILE A 739 -26.01 11.50 10.83
CA ILE A 739 -25.88 10.36 9.91
C ILE A 739 -26.88 10.52 8.79
N SER A 740 -26.38 10.60 7.57
CA SER A 740 -27.18 10.74 6.34
C SER A 740 -27.00 9.50 5.48
N LEU A 741 -28.11 8.96 4.96
CA LEU A 741 -28.08 7.92 3.94
C LEU A 741 -27.98 8.59 2.56
N THR A 742 -26.78 8.67 2.02
CA THR A 742 -26.50 9.37 0.75
C THR A 742 -26.84 8.53 -0.48
N ALA A 743 -26.76 7.20 -0.36
CA ALA A 743 -27.22 6.24 -1.38
C ALA A 743 -27.87 5.03 -0.70
N GLY A 744 -28.85 4.41 -1.38
CA GLY A 744 -29.65 3.32 -0.82
C GLY A 744 -31.06 3.78 -0.46
N LYS A 745 -31.89 2.87 0.07
CA LYS A 745 -33.29 3.19 0.38
C LYS A 745 -33.56 3.31 1.87
N GLN A 746 -33.11 2.35 2.64
CA GLN A 746 -33.41 2.23 4.05
C GLN A 746 -32.39 1.32 4.73
N LEU A 747 -31.97 1.67 5.95
CA LEU A 747 -31.04 0.88 6.75
C LEU A 747 -31.30 1.09 8.24
N ASN A 748 -31.29 0.00 9.03
CA ASN A 748 -31.27 0.08 10.48
C ASN A 748 -29.82 0.14 10.97
N ILE A 749 -29.54 1.09 11.86
CA ILE A 749 -28.24 1.24 12.51
C ILE A 749 -28.41 1.34 14.02
N GLN A 750 -27.38 1.02 14.74
CA GLN A 750 -27.31 1.22 16.19
C GLN A 750 -26.30 2.32 16.52
N VAL A 751 -26.71 3.34 17.29
CA VAL A 751 -25.84 4.38 17.83
C VAL A 751 -25.81 4.20 19.35
N TYR A 752 -24.69 3.79 19.90
CA TYR A 752 -24.54 3.25 21.26
C TYR A 752 -25.53 2.11 21.52
N GLN A 753 -26.52 2.33 22.40
CA GLN A 753 -27.54 1.31 22.74
C GLN A 753 -28.85 1.46 21.96
N ASN A 754 -29.02 2.55 21.19
CA ASN A 754 -30.26 2.88 20.53
C ASN A 754 -30.27 2.48 19.06
N VAL A 755 -31.35 1.87 18.58
CA VAL A 755 -31.53 1.50 17.18
C VAL A 755 -32.34 2.59 16.48
N TYR A 756 -31.88 2.97 15.29
CA TYR A 756 -32.50 4.00 14.46
C TYR A 756 -32.69 3.49 13.04
N GLU A 757 -33.83 3.87 12.43
CA GLU A 757 -34.10 3.63 11.03
C GLU A 757 -33.61 4.85 10.20
N LEU A 758 -32.70 4.62 9.26
CA LEU A 758 -32.28 5.63 8.29
C LEU A 758 -33.09 5.47 7.01
N LYS A 759 -33.50 6.60 6.43
CA LYS A 759 -34.17 6.68 5.11
C LYS A 759 -33.44 7.71 4.25
N GLN A 760 -33.35 7.45 2.96
CA GLN A 760 -32.71 8.38 2.03
C GLN A 760 -33.42 9.76 2.08
N GLY A 761 -32.61 10.82 2.15
CA GLY A 761 -33.12 12.20 2.23
C GLY A 761 -33.56 12.66 3.63
N LEU A 762 -33.41 11.84 4.66
CA LEU A 762 -33.67 12.21 6.06
C LEU A 762 -32.39 12.04 6.87
N ASP A 763 -31.94 13.11 7.51
CA ASP A 763 -30.78 13.08 8.39
C ASP A 763 -31.15 12.66 9.81
N LEU A 764 -30.47 11.68 10.36
CA LEU A 764 -30.53 11.37 11.78
C LEU A 764 -29.58 12.30 12.55
N THR A 765 -30.09 12.98 13.56
CA THR A 765 -29.26 13.76 14.49
C THR A 765 -29.46 13.21 15.90
N VAL A 766 -28.35 12.83 16.55
CA VAL A 766 -28.33 12.30 17.90
C VAL A 766 -27.44 13.18 18.77
N ASN A 767 -27.97 13.68 19.86
CA ASN A 767 -27.21 14.52 20.80
C ASN A 767 -26.34 13.61 21.69
N ARG A 768 -25.02 13.84 21.73
CA ARG A 768 -24.09 13.03 22.55
C ARG A 768 -24.37 13.11 24.04
N LYS A 769 -24.93 14.23 24.54
CA LYS A 769 -25.27 14.40 25.95
C LYS A 769 -26.41 13.49 26.42
N ASP A 770 -27.24 13.04 25.49
CA ASP A 770 -28.39 12.17 25.78
C ASP A 770 -27.99 10.68 25.82
N LEU A 771 -26.70 10.38 25.59
CA LEU A 771 -26.17 9.02 25.40
C LEU A 771 -25.10 8.64 26.46
N SER A 772 -24.75 9.58 27.37
CA SER A 772 -23.75 9.38 28.42
C SER A 772 -24.35 8.76 29.69
#